data_72e3bc71dfee37dc0e55ef11d937eaec
#
_entry.id   72e3bc71dfee37dc0e55ef11d937eaec
#
_cell.length_a   1.000
_cell.length_b   1.000
_cell.length_c   1.000
_cell.angle_alpha   90.00
_cell.angle_beta   90.00
_cell.angle_gamma   90.00
#
_symmetry.space_group_name_H-M   'P 1'
#
loop_
_entity.id
_entity.type
_entity.pdbx_description
1 polymer ?
#
loop_
_entity_poly.entity_id
_entity_poly.type
_entity_poly.pdbx_seq_one_letter_code
_entity_poly.pdbx_strand_id
1 'polypeptide(L)'
;MESKRLDNAALAAGISPNYINAHGKPQSIGAETKRRLLDAMHRTTAATQVAVTPVPNVMVYTAGKKMPLAVEGSGEFNWLLTTEEGVQHKGHAVGGKSFNLPAKLPEGYHTLTLTQGELRSHCRIIVAPKRCYEPQALLAGQKLWGACVQLYTLRSEKNWGIGDFGDLRTMLVDVAQRGGAFIGLNPIHALYPANPESASPYSPSSRRWLNVIYIDVNAVDDFRLSKEAQAWWKKPATQQALQRARDAEWVDYSAVTALKMTALRMAWKSFSARDDEQMAAFRQFVAQEGDSLYWQAAFDALHAHQVKEDALRWGWPVWPEAFQSVDSPEVKRFCEEHRDDVDFYLWLQWLAYTQFADCWKTSQGFAMPIGLYRDLAVGVAEGGAETWCDRELYCLKASVGAPPDILGPLGQNWGLPPMDPHIITARAYEPFIELLRANMQNCGAFRIDHVMSMLRLWWIPYGETADHGAYVHYPVDDLLSILALESKRHHCMVIGEDLGTVPVEIVSKLRDSGVYSYKVLYFENDHEKNFRAPKAYPEQSMAVAATHDLPTLKGYWDSGDLTLGKALGLYPDEVVLRGLYQDRELAKQGLLDALHKYGCLPKRAGHKASLMSMTPILNRGMQRYIADSNSALLGLQPEDWLDMAEPVNIPGTSDQYKNWRRKLTATLEQMFADEGVNKLIKDLDKRRKAAVKKK
;
A
#
# COMPACT_ATOMS: atom_id res chain seq x y z
N MET A 1 36.44 17.09 17.14
CA MET A 1 36.74 16.63 15.78
C MET A 1 35.87 15.43 15.37
N GLU A 2 35.78 14.39 16.18
CA GLU A 2 34.92 13.22 15.88
C GLU A 2 33.44 13.58 15.74
N SER A 3 32.91 14.41 16.63
CA SER A 3 31.52 14.89 16.60
C SER A 3 31.19 15.60 15.28
N LYS A 4 32.10 16.41 14.76
CA LYS A 4 31.91 17.15 13.53
C LYS A 4 31.97 16.23 12.30
N ARG A 5 32.81 15.19 12.32
CA ARG A 5 32.87 14.16 11.27
C ARG A 5 31.58 13.35 11.23
N LEU A 6 31.06 12.98 12.40
CA LEU A 6 29.81 12.24 12.52
C LEU A 6 28.64 13.07 11.96
N ASP A 7 28.55 14.34 12.35
CA ASP A 7 27.50 15.24 11.89
C ASP A 7 27.55 15.44 10.37
N ASN A 8 28.72 15.59 9.80
CA ASN A 8 28.90 15.73 8.36
C ASN A 8 28.56 14.44 7.62
N ALA A 9 28.96 13.29 8.14
CA ALA A 9 28.64 11.98 7.55
C ALA A 9 27.12 11.73 7.59
N ALA A 10 26.47 12.05 8.71
CA ALA A 10 25.01 11.91 8.85
C ALA A 10 24.27 12.82 7.86
N LEU A 11 24.68 14.08 7.73
CA LEU A 11 24.09 15.02 6.77
C LEU A 11 24.26 14.54 5.33
N ALA A 12 25.44 14.08 4.97
CA ALA A 12 25.74 13.55 3.64
C ALA A 12 24.91 12.29 3.32
N ALA A 13 24.57 11.50 4.34
CA ALA A 13 23.72 10.31 4.20
C ALA A 13 22.22 10.63 4.14
N GLY A 14 21.82 11.88 4.37
CA GLY A 14 20.41 12.30 4.35
C GLY A 14 19.73 12.24 5.71
N ILE A 15 20.48 12.05 6.80
CA ILE A 15 19.94 12.03 8.16
C ILE A 15 19.75 13.48 8.64
N SER A 16 18.52 13.86 8.96
CA SER A 16 18.22 15.19 9.50
C SER A 16 18.89 15.41 10.86
N PRO A 17 19.49 16.59 11.11
CA PRO A 17 20.15 16.86 12.38
C PRO A 17 19.19 17.11 13.54
N ASN A 18 17.93 17.41 13.24
CA ASN A 18 16.88 17.68 14.23
C ASN A 18 15.50 17.33 13.70
N TYR A 19 14.51 17.32 14.57
CA TYR A 19 13.10 17.16 14.22
C TYR A 19 12.25 18.04 15.16
N ILE A 20 11.01 18.30 14.75
CA ILE A 20 10.05 19.03 15.57
C ILE A 20 9.37 18.04 16.53
N ASN A 21 9.59 18.23 17.83
CA ASN A 21 9.06 17.34 18.87
C ASN A 21 7.56 17.57 19.13
N ALA A 22 7.00 16.79 20.06
CA ALA A 22 5.59 16.86 20.44
C ALA A 22 5.15 18.23 20.97
N HIS A 23 6.10 19.05 21.44
CA HIS A 23 5.84 20.40 21.96
C HIS A 23 6.05 21.48 20.90
N GLY A 24 6.25 21.09 19.63
CA GLY A 24 6.46 22.03 18.53
C GLY A 24 7.85 22.67 18.49
N LYS A 25 8.81 22.13 19.22
CA LYS A 25 10.18 22.67 19.30
C LYS A 25 11.18 21.79 18.57
N PRO A 26 12.22 22.38 17.95
CA PRO A 26 13.31 21.60 17.37
C PRO A 26 14.05 20.81 18.45
N GLN A 27 14.30 19.55 18.17
CA GLN A 27 15.07 18.65 19.04
C GLN A 27 16.19 18.03 18.22
N SER A 28 17.41 18.11 18.74
CA SER A 28 18.59 17.57 18.09
C SER A 28 18.64 16.05 18.19
N ILE A 29 19.16 15.41 17.16
CA ILE A 29 19.38 13.96 17.12
C ILE A 29 20.69 13.63 17.81
N GLY A 30 20.68 12.63 18.70
CA GLY A 30 21.84 12.20 19.43
C GLY A 30 22.89 11.52 18.56
N ALA A 31 24.15 11.58 19.00
CA ALA A 31 25.29 11.01 18.29
C ALA A 31 25.16 9.50 18.09
N GLU A 32 24.69 8.79 19.10
CA GLU A 32 24.51 7.32 19.01
C GLU A 32 23.48 6.92 17.97
N THR A 33 22.38 7.64 17.89
CA THR A 33 21.35 7.44 16.84
C THR A 33 21.97 7.63 15.45
N LYS A 34 22.75 8.69 15.26
CA LYS A 34 23.43 8.96 13.99
C LYS A 34 24.37 7.83 13.60
N ARG A 35 25.19 7.33 14.54
CA ARG A 35 26.12 6.20 14.31
C ARG A 35 25.38 4.95 13.90
N ARG A 36 24.32 4.60 14.63
CA ARG A 36 23.55 3.39 14.36
C ARG A 36 22.80 3.44 13.04
N LEU A 37 22.28 4.60 12.65
CA LEU A 37 21.64 4.75 11.35
C LEU A 37 22.65 4.73 10.20
N LEU A 38 23.82 5.30 10.36
CA LEU A 38 24.90 5.17 9.37
C LEU A 38 25.33 3.71 9.22
N ASP A 39 25.48 3.00 10.32
CA ASP A 39 25.80 1.57 10.28
C ASP A 39 24.70 0.76 9.58
N ALA A 40 23.44 1.09 9.81
CA ALA A 40 22.30 0.46 9.13
C ALA A 40 22.36 0.65 7.61
N MET A 41 22.94 1.76 7.14
CA MET A 41 23.19 2.05 5.71
C MET A 41 24.53 1.50 5.22
N HIS A 42 25.23 0.71 6.02
CA HIS A 42 26.60 0.23 5.73
C HIS A 42 27.60 1.38 5.48
N ARG A 43 27.39 2.52 6.17
CA ARG A 43 28.23 3.71 6.06
C ARG A 43 29.00 3.92 7.36
N THR A 44 30.22 4.46 7.23
CA THR A 44 31.04 4.83 8.36
C THR A 44 31.32 6.32 8.36
N THR A 45 31.90 6.83 9.46
CA THR A 45 32.36 8.22 9.53
C THR A 45 33.64 8.45 8.73
N ALA A 46 34.30 7.39 8.28
CA ALA A 46 35.48 7.50 7.42
C ALA A 46 35.06 7.97 6.02
N ALA A 47 35.80 8.94 5.48
CA ALA A 47 35.59 9.39 4.11
C ALA A 47 35.86 8.23 3.15
N THR A 48 34.83 7.65 2.58
CA THR A 48 34.95 6.75 1.46
C THR A 48 35.30 7.59 0.23
N GLN A 49 36.44 7.29 -0.40
CA GLN A 49 36.75 7.86 -1.70
C GLN A 49 35.75 7.26 -2.70
N VAL A 50 34.70 8.03 -3.03
CA VAL A 50 33.79 7.68 -4.11
C VAL A 50 34.58 7.92 -5.42
N ALA A 51 34.67 6.89 -6.26
CA ALA A 51 35.22 7.04 -7.58
C ALA A 51 34.39 8.10 -8.34
N VAL A 52 35.08 9.19 -8.77
CA VAL A 52 34.39 10.26 -9.51
C VAL A 52 34.13 9.73 -10.93
N THR A 53 32.84 9.52 -11.24
CA THR A 53 32.40 9.18 -12.60
C THR A 53 32.15 10.46 -13.39
N PRO A 54 32.34 10.47 -14.72
CA PRO A 54 32.05 11.66 -15.53
C PRO A 54 30.63 12.11 -15.48
N VAL A 55 29.68 11.19 -15.31
CA VAL A 55 28.25 11.47 -15.22
C VAL A 55 27.63 10.69 -14.05
N PRO A 56 26.52 11.19 -13.47
CA PRO A 56 25.81 10.43 -12.46
C PRO A 56 25.22 9.15 -13.04
N ASN A 57 24.87 8.22 -12.17
CA ASN A 57 24.29 6.94 -12.52
C ASN A 57 22.92 7.07 -13.18
N VAL A 58 22.18 8.10 -12.80
CA VAL A 58 20.82 8.37 -13.27
C VAL A 58 20.54 9.87 -13.25
N MET A 59 19.80 10.34 -14.25
CA MET A 59 19.27 11.69 -14.30
C MET A 59 17.81 11.63 -14.66
N VAL A 60 17.00 12.50 -14.01
CA VAL A 60 15.57 12.56 -14.23
C VAL A 60 15.20 13.94 -14.75
N TYR A 61 14.48 13.99 -15.86
CA TYR A 61 14.06 15.21 -16.53
C TYR A 61 12.57 15.21 -16.78
N THR A 62 12.02 16.42 -16.91
CA THR A 62 10.63 16.60 -17.32
C THR A 62 10.58 16.75 -18.85
N ALA A 63 9.66 16.03 -19.51
CA ALA A 63 9.47 16.11 -20.95
C ALA A 63 9.16 17.56 -21.39
N GLY A 64 9.72 17.95 -22.53
CA GLY A 64 9.50 19.27 -23.12
C GLY A 64 10.32 20.40 -22.52
N LYS A 65 11.17 20.13 -21.53
CA LYS A 65 12.09 21.09 -20.94
C LYS A 65 13.53 20.79 -21.37
N LYS A 66 14.40 21.79 -21.21
CA LYS A 66 15.86 21.58 -21.43
C LYS A 66 16.39 20.51 -20.50
N MET A 67 17.30 19.70 -21.02
CA MET A 67 17.88 18.57 -20.31
C MET A 67 19.41 18.74 -20.20
N PRO A 68 19.90 19.65 -19.34
CA PRO A 68 21.33 19.86 -19.17
C PRO A 68 21.95 18.70 -18.39
N LEU A 69 23.16 18.32 -18.81
CA LEU A 69 23.95 17.28 -18.14
C LEU A 69 25.37 17.78 -17.96
N ALA A 70 25.82 17.86 -16.72
CA ALA A 70 27.19 18.21 -16.39
C ALA A 70 28.09 16.99 -16.54
N VAL A 71 29.22 17.19 -17.21
CA VAL A 71 30.23 16.17 -17.37
C VAL A 71 31.45 16.52 -16.51
N GLU A 72 31.77 15.67 -15.56
CA GLU A 72 32.94 15.83 -14.70
C GLU A 72 34.22 15.37 -15.45
N GLY A 73 35.34 15.88 -14.99
CA GLY A 73 36.65 15.52 -15.57
C GLY A 73 37.18 16.53 -16.58
N SER A 74 37.99 16.09 -17.49
CA SER A 74 38.65 16.94 -18.51
C SER A 74 38.73 16.23 -19.84
N GLY A 75 38.91 17.01 -20.92
CA GLY A 75 39.05 16.49 -22.25
C GLY A 75 37.71 16.23 -22.97
N GLU A 76 37.83 15.63 -24.13
CA GLU A 76 36.68 15.36 -24.98
C GLU A 76 36.08 13.98 -24.72
N PHE A 77 34.74 13.93 -24.73
CA PHE A 77 33.98 12.70 -24.61
C PHE A 77 33.09 12.54 -25.85
N ASN A 78 32.90 11.31 -26.27
CA ASN A 78 31.82 10.94 -27.20
C ASN A 78 30.65 10.39 -26.40
N TRP A 79 29.45 10.77 -26.78
CA TRP A 79 28.28 10.18 -26.14
C TRP A 79 27.31 9.54 -27.15
N LEU A 80 26.70 8.45 -26.73
CA LEU A 80 25.66 7.73 -27.45
C LEU A 80 24.44 7.62 -26.53
N LEU A 81 23.32 8.18 -26.95
CA LEU A 81 22.05 8.03 -26.26
C LEU A 81 21.18 7.07 -27.04
N THR A 82 20.78 5.97 -26.42
CA THR A 82 19.85 5.01 -26.97
C THR A 82 18.53 5.14 -26.21
N THR A 83 17.47 5.50 -26.93
CA THR A 83 16.13 5.60 -26.32
C THR A 83 15.62 4.22 -25.97
N GLU A 84 14.60 4.17 -25.12
CA GLU A 84 13.94 2.93 -24.74
C GLU A 84 13.45 2.13 -25.96
N GLU A 85 13.05 2.84 -27.03
CA GLU A 85 12.58 2.27 -28.29
C GLU A 85 13.71 1.91 -29.27
N GLY A 86 14.96 2.21 -28.90
CA GLY A 86 16.12 1.87 -29.71
C GLY A 86 16.62 2.97 -30.64
N VAL A 87 16.03 4.16 -30.66
CA VAL A 87 16.50 5.30 -31.44
C VAL A 87 17.81 5.80 -30.85
N GLN A 88 18.81 6.03 -31.74
CA GLN A 88 20.15 6.47 -31.31
C GLN A 88 20.41 7.91 -31.66
N HIS A 89 21.03 8.63 -30.72
CA HIS A 89 21.53 9.98 -30.90
C HIS A 89 23.02 9.99 -30.49
N LYS A 90 23.84 10.71 -31.22
CA LYS A 90 25.27 10.80 -30.98
C LYS A 90 25.71 12.26 -30.85
N GLY A 91 26.76 12.50 -30.12
CA GLY A 91 27.34 13.80 -29.99
C GLY A 91 28.65 13.80 -29.21
N HIS A 92 29.12 15.01 -28.94
CA HIS A 92 30.39 15.25 -28.23
C HIS A 92 30.12 16.11 -27.01
N ALA A 93 30.88 15.91 -25.95
CA ALA A 93 30.87 16.71 -24.74
C ALA A 93 32.27 16.97 -24.24
N VAL A 94 32.45 17.99 -23.44
CA VAL A 94 33.76 18.38 -22.88
C VAL A 94 33.69 18.27 -21.35
N GLY A 95 34.67 17.57 -20.77
CA GLY A 95 34.80 17.47 -19.32
C GLY A 95 34.92 18.84 -18.66
N GLY A 96 34.24 19.02 -17.53
CA GLY A 96 34.14 20.27 -16.81
C GLY A 96 33.08 21.21 -17.34
N LYS A 97 32.30 20.83 -18.35
CA LYS A 97 31.22 21.62 -18.94
C LYS A 97 29.92 20.83 -19.01
N SER A 98 28.80 21.55 -19.03
CA SER A 98 27.46 20.96 -19.26
C SER A 98 27.14 21.01 -20.76
N PHE A 99 26.36 20.03 -21.21
CA PHE A 99 25.76 20.04 -22.55
C PHE A 99 24.27 19.68 -22.42
N ASN A 100 23.49 20.03 -23.42
CA ASN A 100 22.06 19.69 -23.45
C ASN A 100 21.85 18.39 -24.24
N LEU A 101 21.06 17.47 -23.67
CA LEU A 101 20.58 16.31 -24.39
C LEU A 101 19.63 16.74 -25.52
N PRO A 102 19.34 15.85 -26.51
CA PRO A 102 18.42 16.20 -27.60
C PRO A 102 17.07 16.74 -27.10
N ALA A 103 16.55 17.81 -27.71
CA ALA A 103 15.41 18.57 -27.24
C ALA A 103 14.11 17.81 -27.33
N LYS A 104 13.82 16.83 -27.88
CA LYS A 104 12.52 16.14 -28.02
C LYS A 104 12.59 14.65 -27.70
N LEU A 105 13.29 14.31 -26.64
CA LEU A 105 13.31 12.92 -26.19
C LEU A 105 11.93 12.50 -25.72
N PRO A 106 11.47 11.31 -26.11
CA PRO A 106 10.19 10.80 -25.63
C PRO A 106 10.26 10.49 -24.13
N GLU A 107 9.10 10.48 -23.48
CA GLU A 107 8.98 9.98 -22.11
C GLU A 107 9.45 8.51 -22.06
N GLY A 108 10.22 8.16 -21.05
CA GLY A 108 10.69 6.81 -20.87
C GLY A 108 12.04 6.72 -20.21
N TYR A 109 12.63 5.53 -20.29
CA TYR A 109 13.91 5.16 -19.69
C TYR A 109 14.95 4.93 -20.78
N HIS A 110 15.87 5.87 -20.90
CA HIS A 110 16.89 5.86 -21.96
C HIS A 110 18.26 5.59 -21.36
N THR A 111 19.21 5.19 -22.18
CA THR A 111 20.58 4.91 -21.77
C THR A 111 21.54 5.84 -22.48
N LEU A 112 22.33 6.60 -21.70
CA LEU A 112 23.43 7.40 -22.21
C LEU A 112 24.75 6.71 -21.89
N THR A 113 25.59 6.56 -22.90
CA THR A 113 26.93 6.02 -22.73
C THR A 113 27.96 7.10 -23.13
N LEU A 114 28.84 7.46 -22.20
CA LEU A 114 29.99 8.35 -22.48
C LEU A 114 31.21 7.51 -22.63
N THR A 115 32.04 7.84 -23.67
CA THR A 115 33.29 7.19 -23.91
C THR A 115 34.40 8.21 -23.99
N GLN A 116 35.55 7.89 -23.38
CA GLN A 116 36.81 8.62 -23.48
C GLN A 116 37.93 7.59 -23.51
N GLY A 117 38.45 7.35 -24.69
CA GLY A 117 39.42 6.24 -24.88
C GLY A 117 38.74 4.89 -24.58
N GLU A 118 39.28 4.13 -23.64
CA GLU A 118 38.75 2.85 -23.20
C GLU A 118 37.72 2.98 -22.06
N LEU A 119 37.61 4.18 -21.48
CA LEU A 119 36.68 4.43 -20.39
C LEU A 119 35.25 4.55 -20.92
N ARG A 120 34.33 3.80 -20.31
CA ARG A 120 32.91 3.87 -20.57
C ARG A 120 32.14 4.17 -19.29
N SER A 121 31.25 5.14 -19.37
CA SER A 121 30.35 5.50 -18.26
C SER A 121 28.92 5.50 -18.76
N HIS A 122 28.03 5.00 -17.93
CA HIS A 122 26.62 4.90 -18.25
C HIS A 122 25.79 5.78 -17.32
N CYS A 123 24.77 6.41 -17.89
CA CYS A 123 23.79 7.18 -17.15
C CYS A 123 22.40 6.81 -17.67
N ARG A 124 21.51 6.42 -16.76
CA ARG A 124 20.09 6.23 -17.11
C ARG A 124 19.45 7.61 -17.22
N ILE A 125 18.82 7.88 -18.35
CA ILE A 125 18.11 9.13 -18.60
C ILE A 125 16.61 8.84 -18.53
N ILE A 126 15.97 9.35 -17.49
CA ILE A 126 14.52 9.18 -17.26
C ILE A 126 13.83 10.48 -17.67
N VAL A 127 12.94 10.41 -18.64
CA VAL A 127 12.14 11.54 -19.10
C VAL A 127 10.69 11.28 -18.70
N ALA A 128 10.14 12.14 -17.85
CA ALA A 128 8.83 11.93 -17.23
C ALA A 128 7.85 13.05 -17.57
N PRO A 129 6.54 12.76 -17.58
CA PRO A 129 5.53 13.80 -17.65
C PRO A 129 5.52 14.63 -16.36
N LYS A 130 4.95 15.82 -16.41
CA LYS A 130 4.85 16.71 -15.26
C LYS A 130 3.88 16.18 -14.20
N ARG A 131 2.82 15.49 -14.63
CA ARG A 131 1.71 15.08 -13.75
C ARG A 131 1.37 13.60 -13.95
N CYS A 132 0.88 12.98 -12.89
CA CYS A 132 0.28 11.66 -12.93
C CYS A 132 -0.96 11.65 -13.84
N TYR A 133 -1.31 10.46 -14.32
CA TYR A 133 -2.53 10.24 -15.10
C TYR A 133 -3.77 10.61 -14.29
N GLU A 134 -4.73 11.23 -14.96
CA GLU A 134 -6.05 11.51 -14.41
C GLU A 134 -7.11 10.95 -15.36
N PRO A 135 -8.10 10.18 -14.84
CA PRO A 135 -9.17 9.64 -15.67
C PRO A 135 -9.95 10.73 -16.40
N GLN A 136 -10.39 10.46 -17.61
CA GLN A 136 -11.16 11.41 -18.42
C GLN A 136 -12.41 11.91 -17.68
N ALA A 137 -13.07 11.03 -16.94
CA ALA A 137 -14.25 11.40 -16.16
C ALA A 137 -13.94 12.52 -15.15
N LEU A 138 -12.78 12.46 -14.48
CA LEU A 138 -12.37 13.48 -13.52
C LEU A 138 -11.94 14.78 -14.21
N LEU A 139 -11.25 14.69 -15.36
CA LEU A 139 -10.90 15.85 -16.17
C LEU A 139 -12.15 16.56 -16.69
N ALA A 140 -13.21 15.83 -16.95
CA ALA A 140 -14.52 16.38 -17.34
C ALA A 140 -15.31 16.97 -16.16
N GLY A 141 -14.76 16.93 -14.93
CA GLY A 141 -15.40 17.49 -13.75
C GLY A 141 -16.42 16.62 -13.07
N GLN A 142 -16.52 15.33 -13.43
CA GLN A 142 -17.43 14.40 -12.74
C GLN A 142 -16.99 14.15 -11.33
N LYS A 143 -17.96 13.88 -10.44
CA LYS A 143 -17.74 13.49 -9.05
C LYS A 143 -18.10 12.02 -8.92
N LEU A 144 -17.09 11.19 -8.62
CA LEU A 144 -17.23 9.75 -8.57
C LEU A 144 -17.31 9.24 -7.14
N TRP A 145 -17.89 8.05 -6.97
CA TRP A 145 -17.88 7.34 -5.70
C TRP A 145 -17.55 5.87 -5.91
N GLY A 146 -17.05 5.24 -4.87
CA GLY A 146 -16.80 3.80 -4.85
C GLY A 146 -16.85 3.27 -3.43
N ALA A 147 -16.75 1.95 -3.29
CA ALA A 147 -16.67 1.28 -2.01
C ALA A 147 -15.20 0.99 -1.67
N CYS A 148 -14.79 1.37 -0.46
CA CYS A 148 -13.48 1.01 0.09
C CYS A 148 -13.68 -0.18 1.01
N VAL A 149 -13.06 -1.31 0.69
CA VAL A 149 -13.27 -2.57 1.40
C VAL A 149 -11.95 -3.19 1.84
N GLN A 150 -12.01 -3.85 2.98
CA GLN A 150 -10.98 -4.79 3.39
C GLN A 150 -11.42 -6.15 2.86
N LEU A 151 -10.74 -6.69 1.86
CA LEU A 151 -11.21 -7.85 1.09
C LEU A 151 -11.52 -9.06 1.98
N TYR A 152 -10.69 -9.32 2.97
CA TYR A 152 -10.85 -10.45 3.89
C TYR A 152 -12.13 -10.36 4.73
N THR A 153 -12.76 -9.18 4.86
CA THR A 153 -13.99 -8.98 5.65
C THR A 153 -15.26 -9.45 4.93
N LEU A 154 -15.20 -9.66 3.64
CA LEU A 154 -16.38 -10.00 2.84
C LEU A 154 -16.91 -11.39 3.18
N ARG A 155 -18.23 -11.48 3.36
CA ARG A 155 -18.96 -12.73 3.53
C ARG A 155 -19.77 -13.03 2.28
N SER A 156 -19.83 -14.29 1.92
CA SER A 156 -20.75 -14.77 0.88
C SER A 156 -21.12 -16.22 1.17
N GLU A 157 -22.14 -16.71 0.48
CA GLU A 157 -22.54 -18.12 0.61
C GLU A 157 -21.52 -19.09 0.02
N LYS A 158 -20.60 -18.59 -0.81
CA LYS A 158 -19.67 -19.40 -1.59
C LYS A 158 -18.24 -19.39 -1.08
N ASN A 159 -17.85 -18.40 -0.28
CA ASN A 159 -16.46 -18.32 0.16
C ASN A 159 -16.13 -19.35 1.26
N TRP A 160 -14.86 -19.47 1.57
CA TRP A 160 -14.35 -20.46 2.52
C TRP A 160 -14.01 -19.85 3.88
N GLY A 161 -14.76 -18.82 4.29
CA GLY A 161 -14.56 -18.16 5.57
C GLY A 161 -13.70 -16.93 5.53
N ILE A 162 -13.33 -16.49 4.33
CA ILE A 162 -12.61 -15.23 4.06
C ILE A 162 -13.07 -14.69 2.71
N GLY A 163 -13.17 -13.37 2.60
CA GLY A 163 -13.43 -12.74 1.30
C GLY A 163 -12.31 -13.06 0.31
N ASP A 164 -12.67 -13.38 -0.92
CA ASP A 164 -11.76 -13.81 -1.97
C ASP A 164 -11.97 -13.03 -3.29
N PHE A 165 -11.22 -13.38 -4.33
CA PHE A 165 -11.34 -12.71 -5.64
C PHE A 165 -12.69 -12.99 -6.32
N GLY A 166 -13.34 -14.12 -6.03
CA GLY A 166 -14.71 -14.37 -6.47
C GLY A 166 -15.71 -13.41 -5.85
N ASP A 167 -15.56 -13.13 -4.56
CA ASP A 167 -16.37 -12.14 -3.85
C ASP A 167 -16.11 -10.73 -4.38
N LEU A 168 -14.86 -10.39 -4.67
CA LEU A 168 -14.51 -9.11 -5.26
C LEU A 168 -15.19 -8.92 -6.61
N ARG A 169 -15.16 -9.93 -7.45
CA ARG A 169 -15.82 -9.90 -8.76
C ARG A 169 -17.32 -9.67 -8.62
N THR A 170 -17.96 -10.38 -7.71
CA THR A 170 -19.40 -10.23 -7.42
C THR A 170 -19.71 -8.81 -6.94
N MET A 171 -18.91 -8.29 -6.01
CA MET A 171 -19.09 -6.94 -5.48
C MET A 171 -18.87 -5.86 -6.53
N LEU A 172 -17.91 -6.05 -7.43
CA LEU A 172 -17.69 -5.12 -8.56
C LEU A 172 -18.95 -4.98 -9.42
N VAL A 173 -19.61 -6.09 -9.72
CA VAL A 173 -20.87 -6.08 -10.49
C VAL A 173 -21.94 -5.30 -9.70
N ASP A 174 -22.13 -5.60 -8.44
CA ASP A 174 -23.14 -4.94 -7.60
C ASP A 174 -22.90 -3.43 -7.46
N VAL A 175 -21.65 -3.03 -7.27
CA VAL A 175 -21.27 -1.61 -7.13
C VAL A 175 -21.43 -0.89 -8.49
N ALA A 176 -20.98 -1.51 -9.58
CA ALA A 176 -21.11 -0.94 -10.93
C ALA A 176 -22.57 -0.71 -11.33
N GLN A 177 -23.45 -1.67 -11.04
CA GLN A 177 -24.88 -1.57 -11.34
C GLN A 177 -25.57 -0.44 -10.56
N ARG A 178 -24.98 -0.01 -9.45
CA ARG A 178 -25.50 1.07 -8.60
C ARG A 178 -24.84 2.43 -8.88
N GLY A 179 -24.01 2.50 -9.90
CA GLY A 179 -23.36 3.74 -10.33
C GLY A 179 -21.99 3.97 -9.70
N GLY A 180 -21.44 3.00 -8.98
CA GLY A 180 -20.09 3.11 -8.40
C GLY A 180 -19.00 3.07 -9.46
N ALA A 181 -17.96 3.86 -9.25
CA ALA A 181 -16.86 4.00 -10.19
C ALA A 181 -15.66 3.09 -9.86
N PHE A 182 -15.59 2.59 -8.64
CA PHE A 182 -14.46 1.78 -8.21
C PHE A 182 -14.75 0.97 -6.95
N ILE A 183 -13.92 -0.05 -6.72
CA ILE A 183 -13.73 -0.66 -5.41
C ILE A 183 -12.28 -0.41 -4.98
N GLY A 184 -12.10 0.24 -3.84
CA GLY A 184 -10.80 0.45 -3.21
C GLY A 184 -10.48 -0.69 -2.26
N LEU A 185 -9.29 -1.28 -2.42
CA LEU A 185 -8.87 -2.46 -1.69
C LEU A 185 -7.85 -2.12 -0.60
N ASN A 186 -7.78 -2.97 0.43
CA ASN A 186 -6.61 -3.08 1.28
C ASN A 186 -5.40 -3.55 0.45
N PRO A 187 -4.16 -3.45 0.97
CA PRO A 187 -3.04 -4.09 0.29
C PRO A 187 -3.30 -5.59 0.10
N ILE A 188 -3.17 -6.06 -1.13
CA ILE A 188 -3.35 -7.49 -1.48
C ILE A 188 -2.00 -8.19 -1.68
N HIS A 189 -0.98 -7.66 -1.05
CA HIS A 189 0.39 -8.16 -1.12
C HIS A 189 0.54 -9.55 -0.50
N ALA A 190 1.56 -10.27 -0.97
CA ALA A 190 1.89 -11.59 -0.46
C ALA A 190 2.12 -11.57 1.05
N LEU A 191 1.45 -12.46 1.75
CA LEU A 191 1.66 -12.73 3.17
C LEU A 191 2.37 -14.09 3.34
N TYR A 192 2.01 -14.85 4.36
CA TYR A 192 2.76 -16.03 4.77
C TYR A 192 1.84 -17.27 4.82
N PRO A 193 1.77 -18.09 3.76
CA PRO A 193 0.97 -19.32 3.82
C PRO A 193 1.39 -20.26 4.95
N ALA A 194 2.69 -20.28 5.30
CA ALA A 194 3.21 -21.11 6.39
C ALA A 194 3.02 -20.50 7.78
N ASN A 195 2.64 -19.23 7.87
CA ASN A 195 2.36 -18.53 9.13
C ASN A 195 1.09 -17.66 8.96
N PRO A 196 -0.08 -18.30 8.83
CA PRO A 196 -1.31 -17.60 8.48
C PRO A 196 -1.79 -16.60 9.52
N GLU A 197 -1.38 -16.75 10.78
CA GLU A 197 -1.75 -15.81 11.84
C GLU A 197 -1.06 -14.44 11.70
N SER A 198 0.02 -14.36 10.91
CA SER A 198 0.66 -13.08 10.54
C SER A 198 -0.15 -12.43 9.41
N ALA A 199 -1.28 -11.81 9.77
CA ALA A 199 -2.34 -11.45 8.84
C ALA A 199 -2.39 -9.97 8.45
N SER A 200 -1.53 -9.11 9.01
CA SER A 200 -1.56 -7.69 8.67
C SER A 200 -1.23 -7.45 7.20
N PRO A 201 -2.16 -6.85 6.42
CA PRO A 201 -1.90 -6.48 5.03
C PRO A 201 -0.78 -5.44 4.88
N TYR A 202 -0.49 -4.70 5.98
CA TYR A 202 0.50 -3.63 6.00
C TYR A 202 1.89 -4.09 6.43
N SER A 203 2.05 -5.40 6.73
CA SER A 203 3.34 -6.03 7.02
C SER A 203 3.57 -7.23 6.10
N PRO A 204 3.64 -6.99 4.78
CA PRO A 204 3.69 -8.09 3.81
C PRO A 204 5.06 -8.74 3.72
N SER A 205 5.07 -9.97 3.26
CA SER A 205 6.26 -10.71 2.85
C SER A 205 6.92 -10.05 1.62
N SER A 206 6.08 -9.62 0.68
CA SER A 206 6.52 -8.92 -0.52
C SER A 206 5.39 -8.01 -1.03
N ARG A 207 5.74 -6.79 -1.44
CA ARG A 207 4.82 -5.87 -2.11
C ARG A 207 4.70 -6.10 -3.61
N ARG A 208 5.46 -7.04 -4.15
CA ARG A 208 5.50 -7.32 -5.61
C ARG A 208 4.56 -8.44 -6.04
N TRP A 209 4.18 -9.33 -5.11
CA TRP A 209 3.35 -10.50 -5.39
C TRP A 209 2.07 -10.47 -4.57
N LEU A 210 1.15 -11.39 -4.88
CA LEU A 210 -0.19 -11.37 -4.33
C LEU A 210 -0.34 -12.35 -3.16
N ASN A 211 -1.29 -12.03 -2.29
CA ASN A 211 -1.68 -12.92 -1.20
C ASN A 211 -2.54 -14.06 -1.75
N VAL A 212 -2.00 -15.26 -1.73
CA VAL A 212 -2.65 -16.46 -2.30
C VAL A 212 -3.88 -16.91 -1.52
N ILE A 213 -4.09 -16.41 -0.31
CA ILE A 213 -5.30 -16.73 0.47
C ILE A 213 -6.57 -16.21 -0.18
N TYR A 214 -6.45 -15.18 -1.04
CA TYR A 214 -7.58 -14.59 -1.76
C TYR A 214 -8.01 -15.40 -2.99
N ILE A 215 -7.31 -16.49 -3.33
CA ILE A 215 -7.72 -17.38 -4.42
C ILE A 215 -9.11 -17.94 -4.10
N ASP A 216 -10.04 -17.79 -5.04
CA ASP A 216 -11.32 -18.47 -5.02
C ASP A 216 -11.10 -19.90 -5.52
N VAL A 217 -11.05 -20.84 -4.61
CA VAL A 217 -10.74 -22.26 -4.94
C VAL A 217 -11.85 -22.86 -5.81
N ASN A 218 -13.10 -22.51 -5.58
CA ASN A 218 -14.22 -23.02 -6.38
C ASN A 218 -14.11 -22.66 -7.86
N ALA A 219 -13.41 -21.57 -8.19
CA ALA A 219 -13.20 -21.12 -9.56
C ALA A 219 -11.96 -21.75 -10.22
N VAL A 220 -11.21 -22.55 -9.51
CA VAL A 220 -10.04 -23.25 -10.05
C VAL A 220 -10.49 -24.50 -10.78
N ASP A 221 -10.24 -24.57 -12.09
CA ASP A 221 -10.70 -25.68 -12.94
C ASP A 221 -10.22 -27.05 -12.43
N ASP A 222 -8.96 -27.13 -12.04
CA ASP A 222 -8.38 -28.40 -11.58
C ASP A 222 -8.87 -28.85 -10.20
N PHE A 223 -9.40 -27.93 -9.38
CA PHE A 223 -10.14 -28.32 -8.19
C PHE A 223 -11.42 -29.07 -8.54
N ARG A 224 -12.15 -28.58 -9.54
CA ARG A 224 -13.39 -29.23 -10.02
C ARG A 224 -13.13 -30.51 -10.78
N LEU A 225 -12.03 -30.57 -11.53
CA LEU A 225 -11.67 -31.74 -12.35
C LEU A 225 -10.96 -32.85 -11.56
N SER A 226 -10.35 -32.51 -10.43
CA SER A 226 -9.64 -33.50 -9.59
C SER A 226 -10.63 -34.38 -8.84
N LYS A 227 -10.59 -35.68 -9.12
CA LYS A 227 -11.41 -36.69 -8.41
C LYS A 227 -11.05 -36.73 -6.92
N GLU A 228 -9.76 -36.62 -6.59
CA GLU A 228 -9.27 -36.61 -5.21
C GLU A 228 -9.82 -35.37 -4.47
N ALA A 229 -9.74 -34.20 -5.07
CA ALA A 229 -10.25 -32.97 -4.48
C ALA A 229 -11.75 -33.01 -4.27
N GLN A 230 -12.50 -33.53 -5.23
CA GLN A 230 -13.95 -33.63 -5.13
C GLN A 230 -14.38 -34.66 -4.09
N ALA A 231 -13.66 -35.78 -3.94
CA ALA A 231 -13.91 -36.75 -2.89
C ALA A 231 -13.67 -36.12 -1.50
N TRP A 232 -12.57 -35.39 -1.34
CA TRP A 232 -12.27 -34.65 -0.10
C TRP A 232 -13.34 -33.61 0.20
N TRP A 233 -13.77 -32.87 -0.81
CA TRP A 233 -14.80 -31.83 -0.69
C TRP A 233 -16.12 -32.37 -0.15
N LYS A 234 -16.54 -33.56 -0.60
CA LYS A 234 -17.80 -34.22 -0.22
C LYS A 234 -17.76 -34.85 1.17
N LYS A 235 -16.60 -34.97 1.81
CA LYS A 235 -16.53 -35.53 3.15
C LYS A 235 -17.28 -34.67 4.16
N PRO A 236 -18.08 -35.28 5.06
CA PRO A 236 -18.77 -34.53 6.11
C PRO A 236 -17.83 -33.68 6.97
N ALA A 237 -16.66 -34.20 7.32
CA ALA A 237 -15.66 -33.47 8.10
C ALA A 237 -15.18 -32.21 7.39
N THR A 238 -14.98 -32.26 6.09
CA THR A 238 -14.57 -31.12 5.27
C THR A 238 -15.69 -30.06 5.24
N GLN A 239 -16.92 -30.49 4.99
CA GLN A 239 -18.09 -29.58 4.95
C GLN A 239 -18.35 -28.93 6.30
N GLN A 240 -18.15 -29.65 7.40
CA GLN A 240 -18.28 -29.13 8.76
C GLN A 240 -17.18 -28.10 9.06
N ALA A 241 -15.93 -28.38 8.68
CA ALA A 241 -14.84 -27.45 8.84
C ALA A 241 -15.06 -26.15 8.02
N LEU A 242 -15.56 -26.30 6.80
CA LEU A 242 -15.93 -25.17 5.94
C LEU A 242 -17.02 -24.32 6.57
N GLN A 243 -18.06 -24.95 7.09
CA GLN A 243 -19.19 -24.26 7.73
C GLN A 243 -18.74 -23.51 8.99
N ARG A 244 -17.87 -24.13 9.81
CA ARG A 244 -17.30 -23.44 10.98
C ARG A 244 -16.50 -22.22 10.57
N ALA A 245 -15.71 -22.30 9.50
CA ALA A 245 -14.93 -21.17 9.00
C ALA A 245 -15.83 -20.04 8.49
N ARG A 246 -16.91 -20.36 7.79
CA ARG A 246 -17.91 -19.38 7.31
C ARG A 246 -18.68 -18.73 8.46
N ASP A 247 -19.10 -19.48 9.43
CA ASP A 247 -19.92 -19.01 10.54
C ASP A 247 -19.12 -18.27 11.61
N ALA A 248 -17.80 -18.44 11.63
CA ALA A 248 -16.94 -17.76 12.59
C ALA A 248 -17.14 -16.22 12.48
N GLU A 249 -17.26 -15.57 13.62
CA GLU A 249 -17.41 -14.11 13.69
C GLU A 249 -16.20 -13.38 13.15
N TRP A 250 -15.03 -13.96 13.37
CA TRP A 250 -13.73 -13.45 12.93
C TRP A 250 -13.10 -14.39 11.91
N VAL A 251 -12.25 -13.87 11.03
CA VAL A 251 -11.51 -14.73 10.10
C VAL A 251 -10.59 -15.67 10.88
N ASP A 252 -10.81 -16.96 10.75
CA ASP A 252 -9.91 -17.99 11.26
C ASP A 252 -8.87 -18.29 10.19
N TYR A 253 -7.78 -17.53 10.18
CA TYR A 253 -6.76 -17.65 9.14
C TYR A 253 -6.11 -19.03 9.08
N SER A 254 -5.90 -19.66 10.23
CA SER A 254 -5.31 -21.00 10.27
C SER A 254 -6.24 -22.04 9.64
N ALA A 255 -7.52 -22.02 9.99
CA ALA A 255 -8.52 -22.94 9.43
C ALA A 255 -8.72 -22.71 7.93
N VAL A 256 -8.87 -21.45 7.52
CA VAL A 256 -9.05 -21.08 6.11
C VAL A 256 -7.85 -21.51 5.28
N THR A 257 -6.65 -21.22 5.75
CA THR A 257 -5.41 -21.59 5.05
C THR A 257 -5.27 -23.08 4.92
N ALA A 258 -5.54 -23.85 5.99
CA ALA A 258 -5.49 -25.31 5.96
C ALA A 258 -6.44 -25.89 4.91
N LEU A 259 -7.68 -25.40 4.86
CA LEU A 259 -8.69 -25.83 3.89
C LEU A 259 -8.25 -25.53 2.45
N LYS A 260 -7.86 -24.30 2.19
CA LYS A 260 -7.47 -23.85 0.84
C LYS A 260 -6.21 -24.55 0.36
N MET A 261 -5.19 -24.65 1.18
CA MET A 261 -3.92 -25.28 0.78
C MET A 261 -4.10 -26.76 0.53
N THR A 262 -4.91 -27.47 1.32
CA THR A 262 -5.23 -28.88 1.08
C THR A 262 -5.91 -29.05 -0.28
N ALA A 263 -6.93 -28.26 -0.58
CA ALA A 263 -7.64 -28.29 -1.85
C ALA A 263 -6.73 -27.95 -3.03
N LEU A 264 -5.92 -26.91 -2.89
CA LEU A 264 -5.03 -26.43 -3.95
C LEU A 264 -3.89 -27.40 -4.23
N ARG A 265 -3.40 -28.12 -3.22
CA ARG A 265 -2.40 -29.18 -3.43
C ARG A 265 -2.98 -30.32 -4.27
N MET A 266 -4.20 -30.75 -4.01
CA MET A 266 -4.88 -31.76 -4.81
C MET A 266 -5.11 -31.27 -6.25
N ALA A 267 -5.55 -30.03 -6.39
CA ALA A 267 -5.74 -29.40 -7.70
C ALA A 267 -4.43 -29.29 -8.48
N TRP A 268 -3.32 -28.99 -7.81
CA TRP A 268 -1.99 -28.92 -8.41
C TRP A 268 -1.56 -30.27 -9.02
N LYS A 269 -1.84 -31.39 -8.37
CA LYS A 269 -1.55 -32.70 -8.94
C LYS A 269 -2.25 -32.90 -10.27
N SER A 270 -3.49 -32.47 -10.39
CA SER A 270 -4.24 -32.48 -11.65
C SER A 270 -3.63 -31.53 -12.67
N PHE A 271 -3.37 -30.29 -12.28
CA PHE A 271 -2.82 -29.28 -13.18
C PHE A 271 -1.42 -29.67 -13.69
N SER A 272 -0.56 -30.15 -12.81
CA SER A 272 0.84 -30.49 -13.13
C SER A 272 0.96 -31.59 -14.19
N ALA A 273 -0.08 -32.39 -14.37
CA ALA A 273 -0.13 -33.44 -15.39
C ALA A 273 -0.61 -32.93 -16.76
N ARG A 274 -1.03 -31.67 -16.86
CA ARG A 274 -1.51 -31.09 -18.12
C ARG A 274 -0.37 -30.83 -19.10
N ASP A 275 -0.71 -30.94 -20.40
CA ASP A 275 0.17 -30.58 -21.51
C ASP A 275 -0.66 -29.83 -22.56
N ASP A 276 -1.36 -28.77 -22.12
CA ASP A 276 -2.30 -28.01 -22.90
C ASP A 276 -2.01 -26.51 -22.87
N GLU A 277 -2.92 -25.69 -23.40
CA GLU A 277 -2.80 -24.24 -23.44
C GLU A 277 -2.67 -23.60 -22.05
N GLN A 278 -3.31 -24.19 -21.03
CA GLN A 278 -3.25 -23.67 -19.66
C GLN A 278 -1.86 -23.85 -19.08
N MET A 279 -1.24 -25.01 -19.28
CA MET A 279 0.14 -25.25 -18.88
C MET A 279 1.09 -24.31 -19.60
N ALA A 280 0.89 -24.10 -20.90
CA ALA A 280 1.70 -23.16 -21.69
C ALA A 280 1.59 -21.73 -21.14
N ALA A 281 0.38 -21.28 -20.82
CA ALA A 281 0.13 -19.96 -20.24
C ALA A 281 0.83 -19.80 -18.87
N PHE A 282 0.76 -20.81 -18.03
CA PHE A 282 1.45 -20.82 -16.75
C PHE A 282 2.97 -20.72 -16.93
N ARG A 283 3.55 -21.54 -17.81
CA ARG A 283 5.00 -21.52 -18.09
C ARG A 283 5.46 -20.18 -18.67
N GLN A 284 4.64 -19.57 -19.50
CA GLN A 284 4.91 -18.23 -20.05
C GLN A 284 4.93 -17.17 -18.93
N PHE A 285 3.96 -17.20 -18.04
CA PHE A 285 3.91 -16.31 -16.87
C PHE A 285 5.18 -16.43 -16.03
N VAL A 286 5.60 -17.66 -15.71
CA VAL A 286 6.83 -17.90 -14.94
C VAL A 286 8.06 -17.34 -15.66
N ALA A 287 8.16 -17.54 -16.96
CA ALA A 287 9.28 -17.04 -17.75
C ALA A 287 9.30 -15.51 -17.81
N GLN A 288 8.15 -14.86 -17.96
CA GLN A 288 8.05 -13.40 -18.04
C GLN A 288 8.37 -12.72 -16.71
N GLU A 289 7.93 -13.30 -15.59
CA GLU A 289 8.13 -12.71 -14.26
C GLU A 289 9.52 -12.98 -13.69
N GLY A 290 10.21 -13.99 -14.19
CA GLY A 290 11.62 -14.23 -13.94
C GLY A 290 12.00 -14.58 -12.51
N ASP A 291 13.21 -14.17 -12.13
CA ASP A 291 13.84 -14.54 -10.85
C ASP A 291 13.07 -14.06 -9.63
N SER A 292 12.47 -12.89 -9.68
CA SER A 292 11.73 -12.32 -8.56
C SER A 292 10.55 -13.20 -8.15
N LEU A 293 9.79 -13.69 -9.12
CA LEU A 293 8.68 -14.64 -8.86
C LEU A 293 9.22 -15.96 -8.34
N TYR A 294 10.28 -16.48 -8.97
CA TYR A 294 10.89 -17.74 -8.55
C TYR A 294 11.33 -17.70 -7.09
N TRP A 295 11.98 -16.62 -6.67
CA TRP A 295 12.44 -16.46 -5.29
C TRP A 295 11.29 -16.32 -4.30
N GLN A 296 10.18 -15.69 -4.68
CA GLN A 296 8.98 -15.67 -3.85
C GLN A 296 8.44 -17.09 -3.61
N ALA A 297 8.35 -17.89 -4.66
CA ALA A 297 7.88 -19.26 -4.57
C ALA A 297 8.85 -20.13 -3.76
N ALA A 298 10.15 -19.96 -3.98
CA ALA A 298 11.19 -20.65 -3.22
C ALA A 298 11.12 -20.31 -1.73
N PHE A 299 10.90 -19.03 -1.40
CA PHE A 299 10.72 -18.59 -0.03
C PHE A 299 9.52 -19.28 0.63
N ASP A 300 8.37 -19.29 -0.05
CA ASP A 300 7.16 -19.90 0.50
C ASP A 300 7.33 -21.42 0.71
N ALA A 301 7.96 -22.11 -0.23
CA ALA A 301 8.25 -23.53 -0.11
C ALA A 301 9.21 -23.82 1.05
N LEU A 302 10.28 -23.04 1.15
CA LEU A 302 11.28 -23.18 2.20
C LEU A 302 10.71 -22.82 3.57
N HIS A 303 9.90 -21.78 3.66
CA HIS A 303 9.22 -21.37 4.89
C HIS A 303 8.31 -22.49 5.43
N ALA A 304 7.52 -23.10 4.55
CA ALA A 304 6.67 -24.24 4.92
C ALA A 304 7.49 -25.42 5.46
N HIS A 305 8.63 -25.69 4.83
CA HIS A 305 9.54 -26.75 5.26
C HIS A 305 10.16 -26.43 6.63
N GLN A 306 10.62 -25.21 6.84
CA GLN A 306 11.24 -24.76 8.10
C GLN A 306 10.24 -24.78 9.27
N VAL A 307 9.03 -24.32 9.07
CA VAL A 307 7.97 -24.32 10.08
C VAL A 307 7.55 -25.75 10.45
N LYS A 308 7.55 -26.66 9.48
CA LYS A 308 7.23 -28.07 9.70
C LYS A 308 8.27 -28.76 10.61
N GLU A 309 9.54 -28.39 10.46
CA GLU A 309 10.61 -28.91 11.32
C GLU A 309 10.58 -28.28 12.71
N ASP A 310 10.34 -26.98 12.81
CA ASP A 310 10.30 -26.22 14.06
C ASP A 310 9.35 -25.03 13.91
N ALA A 311 8.23 -25.04 14.63
CA ALA A 311 7.22 -23.99 14.58
C ALA A 311 7.74 -22.60 15.00
N LEU A 312 8.87 -22.52 15.69
CA LEU A 312 9.50 -21.26 16.09
C LEU A 312 10.25 -20.58 14.93
N ARG A 313 10.41 -21.25 13.80
CA ARG A 313 11.06 -20.68 12.61
C ARG A 313 10.09 -19.83 11.78
N TRP A 314 9.55 -18.81 12.41
CA TRP A 314 8.48 -17.94 11.88
C TRP A 314 8.86 -17.15 10.62
N GLY A 315 10.14 -16.93 10.40
CA GLY A 315 10.67 -16.19 9.26
C GLY A 315 12.15 -16.48 9.07
N TRP A 316 12.71 -16.01 7.96
CA TRP A 316 14.07 -16.35 7.60
C TRP A 316 15.14 -15.92 8.62
N PRO A 317 15.00 -14.85 9.44
CA PRO A 317 16.02 -14.49 10.45
C PRO A 317 16.26 -15.56 11.50
N VAL A 318 15.30 -16.44 11.72
CA VAL A 318 15.40 -17.55 12.71
C VAL A 318 15.55 -18.93 12.07
N TRP A 319 15.74 -18.98 10.75
CA TRP A 319 16.10 -20.21 10.05
C TRP A 319 17.59 -20.51 10.28
N PRO A 320 18.03 -21.77 10.05
CA PRO A 320 19.46 -22.06 10.01
C PRO A 320 20.18 -21.14 9.05
N GLU A 321 21.38 -20.69 9.43
CA GLU A 321 22.17 -19.70 8.67
C GLU A 321 22.31 -20.08 7.18
N ALA A 322 22.46 -21.36 6.89
CA ALA A 322 22.56 -21.87 5.52
C ALA A 322 21.38 -21.53 4.62
N PHE A 323 20.21 -21.22 5.18
CA PHE A 323 18.99 -20.89 4.45
C PHE A 323 18.62 -19.41 4.49
N GLN A 324 19.45 -18.58 5.10
CA GLN A 324 19.14 -17.15 5.27
C GLN A 324 19.50 -16.28 4.06
N SER A 325 20.05 -16.86 2.99
CA SER A 325 20.42 -16.14 1.77
C SER A 325 20.02 -16.91 0.53
N VAL A 326 19.50 -16.21 -0.46
CA VAL A 326 19.15 -16.77 -1.77
C VAL A 326 20.37 -17.34 -2.52
N ASP A 327 21.54 -16.82 -2.23
CA ASP A 327 22.81 -17.22 -2.90
C ASP A 327 23.43 -18.48 -2.27
N SER A 328 22.87 -18.96 -1.18
CA SER A 328 23.39 -20.12 -0.46
C SER A 328 23.26 -21.40 -1.30
N PRO A 329 24.31 -22.26 -1.34
CA PRO A 329 24.24 -23.57 -2.00
C PRO A 329 23.12 -24.45 -1.47
N GLU A 330 22.83 -24.37 -0.17
CA GLU A 330 21.79 -25.14 0.50
C GLU A 330 20.39 -24.74 0.02
N VAL A 331 20.14 -23.45 -0.20
CA VAL A 331 18.89 -22.97 -0.78
C VAL A 331 18.71 -23.49 -2.20
N LYS A 332 19.76 -23.43 -3.00
CA LYS A 332 19.76 -23.95 -4.37
C LYS A 332 19.46 -25.44 -4.40
N ARG A 333 20.10 -26.20 -3.52
CA ARG A 333 19.87 -27.65 -3.37
C ARG A 333 18.44 -27.94 -2.94
N PHE A 334 17.91 -27.20 -1.97
CA PHE A 334 16.53 -27.34 -1.52
C PHE A 334 15.57 -27.14 -2.70
N CYS A 335 15.75 -26.11 -3.49
CA CYS A 335 14.89 -25.83 -4.65
C CYS A 335 14.93 -26.94 -5.69
N GLU A 336 16.09 -27.57 -5.88
CA GLU A 336 16.24 -28.72 -6.80
C GLU A 336 15.55 -29.98 -6.26
N GLU A 337 15.75 -30.27 -4.98
CA GLU A 337 15.15 -31.44 -4.31
C GLU A 337 13.65 -31.31 -4.10
N HIS A 338 13.14 -30.10 -3.92
CA HIS A 338 11.73 -29.78 -3.69
C HIS A 338 11.11 -28.97 -4.83
N ARG A 339 11.50 -29.26 -6.04
CA ARG A 339 11.06 -28.56 -7.24
C ARG A 339 9.54 -28.51 -7.39
N ASP A 340 8.85 -29.60 -7.07
CA ASP A 340 7.39 -29.67 -7.14
C ASP A 340 6.74 -28.69 -6.17
N ASP A 341 7.30 -28.51 -4.98
CA ASP A 341 6.79 -27.54 -4.00
C ASP A 341 6.99 -26.11 -4.50
N VAL A 342 8.16 -25.79 -5.06
CA VAL A 342 8.40 -24.47 -5.64
C VAL A 342 7.45 -24.20 -6.80
N ASP A 343 7.27 -25.17 -7.69
CA ASP A 343 6.34 -25.05 -8.83
C ASP A 343 4.89 -24.86 -8.35
N PHE A 344 4.51 -25.50 -7.25
CA PHE A 344 3.20 -25.31 -6.64
C PHE A 344 2.97 -23.85 -6.23
N TYR A 345 3.93 -23.21 -5.55
CA TYR A 345 3.81 -21.82 -5.15
C TYR A 345 3.89 -20.85 -6.33
N LEU A 346 4.63 -21.17 -7.38
CA LEU A 346 4.57 -20.44 -8.66
C LEU A 346 3.17 -20.50 -9.24
N TRP A 347 2.56 -21.66 -9.25
CA TRP A 347 1.20 -21.86 -9.75
C TRP A 347 0.16 -21.08 -8.93
N LEU A 348 0.30 -21.03 -7.61
CA LEU A 348 -0.58 -20.23 -6.75
C LEU A 348 -0.51 -18.73 -7.12
N GLN A 349 0.67 -18.21 -7.40
CA GLN A 349 0.82 -16.82 -7.85
C GLN A 349 0.15 -16.61 -9.19
N TRP A 350 0.27 -17.53 -10.10
CA TRP A 350 -0.42 -17.47 -11.40
C TRP A 350 -1.94 -17.50 -11.25
N LEU A 351 -2.47 -18.34 -10.38
CA LEU A 351 -3.91 -18.38 -10.08
C LEU A 351 -4.39 -17.04 -9.51
N ALA A 352 -3.68 -16.52 -8.52
CA ALA A 352 -4.04 -15.24 -7.90
C ALA A 352 -3.99 -14.10 -8.92
N TYR A 353 -2.95 -14.04 -9.73
CA TYR A 353 -2.80 -13.05 -10.80
C TYR A 353 -3.95 -13.14 -11.81
N THR A 354 -4.26 -14.34 -12.27
CA THR A 354 -5.31 -14.58 -13.25
C THR A 354 -6.68 -14.18 -12.72
N GLN A 355 -7.01 -14.57 -11.49
CA GLN A 355 -8.29 -14.23 -10.87
C GLN A 355 -8.43 -12.72 -10.61
N PHE A 356 -7.35 -12.07 -10.18
CA PHE A 356 -7.36 -10.62 -10.00
C PHE A 356 -7.50 -9.87 -11.34
N ALA A 357 -6.81 -10.35 -12.38
CA ALA A 357 -6.97 -9.81 -13.73
C ALA A 357 -8.40 -9.96 -14.25
N ASP A 358 -9.09 -11.05 -13.93
CA ASP A 358 -10.50 -11.25 -14.27
C ASP A 358 -11.41 -10.25 -13.55
N CYS A 359 -11.10 -9.90 -12.30
CA CYS A 359 -11.81 -8.83 -11.59
C CYS A 359 -11.64 -7.49 -12.31
N TRP A 360 -10.42 -7.17 -12.71
CA TRP A 360 -10.13 -5.96 -13.48
C TRP A 360 -10.91 -5.92 -14.80
N LYS A 361 -10.91 -7.01 -15.56
CA LYS A 361 -11.68 -7.13 -16.80
C LYS A 361 -13.17 -6.96 -16.56
N THR A 362 -13.70 -7.50 -15.48
CA THR A 362 -15.10 -7.32 -15.09
C THR A 362 -15.42 -5.84 -14.88
N SER A 363 -14.57 -5.11 -14.17
CA SER A 363 -14.75 -3.68 -13.96
C SER A 363 -14.74 -2.88 -15.27
N GLN A 364 -13.88 -3.26 -16.20
CA GLN A 364 -13.81 -2.63 -17.53
C GLN A 364 -15.05 -2.98 -18.37
N GLY A 365 -15.54 -4.20 -18.27
CA GLY A 365 -16.77 -4.64 -18.96
C GLY A 365 -18.00 -3.85 -18.55
N PHE A 366 -18.03 -3.35 -17.32
CA PHE A 366 -19.07 -2.45 -16.83
C PHE A 366 -18.75 -0.96 -17.06
N ALA A 367 -17.67 -0.67 -17.79
CA ALA A 367 -17.23 0.70 -18.07
C ALA A 367 -17.03 1.56 -16.81
N MET A 368 -16.60 0.97 -15.72
CA MET A 368 -16.28 1.71 -14.50
C MET A 368 -15.12 2.66 -14.77
N PRO A 369 -15.23 3.95 -14.45
CA PRO A 369 -14.17 4.93 -14.77
C PRO A 369 -12.82 4.62 -14.15
N ILE A 370 -12.80 3.96 -12.99
CA ILE A 370 -11.57 3.59 -12.28
C ILE A 370 -11.47 2.07 -12.14
N GLY A 371 -12.56 1.41 -11.76
CA GLY A 371 -12.64 -0.04 -11.61
C GLY A 371 -12.08 -0.53 -10.28
N LEU A 372 -10.79 -0.76 -10.21
CA LEU A 372 -10.09 -1.19 -9.00
C LEU A 372 -9.07 -0.15 -8.57
N TYR A 373 -8.96 0.01 -7.29
CA TYR A 373 -7.98 0.83 -6.62
C TYR A 373 -7.15 -0.09 -5.70
N ARG A 374 -5.83 -0.11 -5.90
CA ARG A 374 -4.90 -0.89 -5.09
C ARG A 374 -4.25 0.00 -4.03
N ASP A 375 -3.81 -0.62 -2.95
CA ASP A 375 -3.14 0.06 -1.84
C ASP A 375 -1.71 -0.47 -1.69
N LEU A 376 -0.74 0.43 -1.62
CA LEU A 376 0.65 0.10 -1.39
C LEU A 376 0.99 0.29 0.08
N ALA A 377 1.37 -0.77 0.77
CA ALA A 377 1.88 -0.68 2.14
C ALA A 377 3.18 0.13 2.20
N VAL A 378 3.45 0.75 3.34
CA VAL A 378 4.66 1.59 3.54
C VAL A 378 5.95 0.81 3.29
N GLY A 379 5.98 -0.45 3.67
CA GLY A 379 7.15 -1.30 3.55
C GLY A 379 6.81 -2.77 3.62
N VAL A 380 7.82 -3.58 3.89
CA VAL A 380 7.73 -5.03 3.99
C VAL A 380 8.18 -5.48 5.37
N ALA A 381 7.73 -6.65 5.81
CA ALA A 381 8.15 -7.24 7.08
C ALA A 381 9.61 -7.70 7.02
N GLU A 382 10.29 -7.65 8.16
CA GLU A 382 11.72 -8.01 8.24
C GLU A 382 12.00 -9.47 7.90
N GLY A 383 11.05 -10.36 8.17
CA GLY A 383 11.22 -11.81 8.01
C GLY A 383 10.63 -12.39 6.74
N GLY A 384 10.23 -11.56 5.78
CA GLY A 384 9.58 -11.97 4.55
C GLY A 384 10.51 -12.22 3.36
N ALA A 385 9.90 -12.46 2.22
CA ALA A 385 10.62 -12.81 0.99
C ALA A 385 11.44 -11.66 0.42
N GLU A 386 10.93 -10.42 0.44
CA GLU A 386 11.66 -9.29 -0.17
C GLU A 386 12.97 -9.01 0.55
N THR A 387 13.00 -9.00 1.87
CA THR A 387 14.23 -8.80 2.63
C THR A 387 15.19 -10.00 2.48
N TRP A 388 14.66 -11.19 2.38
CA TRP A 388 15.44 -12.41 2.14
C TRP A 388 16.13 -12.37 0.77
N CYS A 389 15.43 -11.86 -0.24
CA CYS A 389 15.94 -11.77 -1.61
C CYS A 389 16.95 -10.63 -1.79
N ASP A 390 16.84 -9.54 -1.02
CA ASP A 390 17.62 -8.31 -1.29
C ASP A 390 17.97 -7.58 0.01
N ARG A 391 18.94 -8.11 0.73
CA ARG A 391 19.45 -7.53 1.97
C ARG A 391 20.21 -6.23 1.79
N GLU A 392 20.76 -5.99 0.61
CA GLU A 392 21.49 -4.75 0.33
C GLU A 392 20.55 -3.56 0.30
N LEU A 393 19.36 -3.75 -0.30
CA LEU A 393 18.37 -2.69 -0.45
C LEU A 393 17.70 -2.35 0.87
N TYR A 394 17.41 -3.35 1.71
CA TYR A 394 16.69 -3.17 2.97
C TYR A 394 17.63 -3.07 4.16
N CYS A 395 17.49 -2.00 4.94
CA CYS A 395 18.31 -1.76 6.12
C CYS A 395 17.72 -2.48 7.33
N LEU A 396 18.16 -3.72 7.58
CA LEU A 396 17.62 -4.57 8.64
C LEU A 396 18.00 -4.12 10.06
N LYS A 397 18.99 -3.24 10.19
CA LYS A 397 19.39 -2.66 11.48
C LYS A 397 18.61 -1.41 11.84
N ALA A 398 17.59 -1.09 11.07
CA ALA A 398 16.67 0.02 11.33
C ALA A 398 15.24 -0.40 11.09
N SER A 399 14.31 0.41 11.58
CA SER A 399 12.88 0.18 11.46
C SER A 399 12.18 1.49 11.16
N VAL A 400 11.15 1.46 10.34
CA VAL A 400 10.33 2.62 10.01
C VAL A 400 9.30 2.86 11.11
N GLY A 401 9.03 4.11 11.41
CA GLY A 401 8.00 4.47 12.36
C GLY A 401 7.61 5.93 12.26
N ALA A 402 7.17 6.48 13.38
CA ALA A 402 6.79 7.87 13.51
C ALA A 402 7.39 8.47 14.80
N PRO A 403 7.81 9.73 14.76
CA PRO A 403 8.35 10.38 15.95
C PRO A 403 7.26 10.60 17.02
N PRO A 404 7.66 10.87 18.27
CA PRO A 404 6.71 11.22 19.33
C PRO A 404 5.84 12.42 18.97
N ASP A 405 4.56 12.33 19.29
CA ASP A 405 3.60 13.43 19.18
C ASP A 405 2.78 13.55 20.47
N ILE A 406 1.82 14.50 20.51
CA ILE A 406 1.00 14.75 21.69
C ILE A 406 0.15 13.54 22.08
N LEU A 407 -0.36 12.80 21.08
CA LEU A 407 -1.21 11.63 21.28
C LEU A 407 -0.40 10.36 21.50
N GLY A 408 0.82 10.29 20.97
CA GLY A 408 1.75 9.18 21.12
C GLY A 408 3.11 9.67 21.62
N PRO A 409 3.28 9.95 22.92
CA PRO A 409 4.49 10.57 23.46
C PRO A 409 5.76 9.73 23.29
N LEU A 410 5.61 8.42 23.04
CA LEU A 410 6.75 7.52 22.78
C LEU A 410 6.99 7.27 21.28
N GLY A 411 6.17 7.84 20.42
CA GLY A 411 6.22 7.57 18.98
C GLY A 411 5.66 6.19 18.62
N GLN A 412 5.88 5.79 17.37
CA GLN A 412 5.43 4.49 16.86
C GLN A 412 6.58 3.79 16.15
N ASN A 413 6.70 2.50 16.37
CA ASN A 413 7.61 1.63 15.61
C ASN A 413 6.76 0.64 14.81
N TRP A 414 6.82 0.73 13.49
CA TRP A 414 6.02 -0.13 12.61
C TRP A 414 6.70 -1.47 12.28
N GLY A 415 7.94 -1.64 12.69
CA GLY A 415 8.67 -2.90 12.55
C GLY A 415 9.06 -3.25 11.11
N LEU A 416 9.13 -2.27 10.23
CA LEU A 416 9.42 -2.47 8.81
C LEU A 416 10.83 -1.95 8.49
N PRO A 417 11.75 -2.78 7.97
CA PRO A 417 13.06 -2.29 7.57
C PRO A 417 12.93 -1.34 6.38
N PRO A 418 13.55 -0.14 6.43
CA PRO A 418 13.45 0.81 5.33
C PRO A 418 14.34 0.43 4.15
N MET A 419 13.94 0.89 2.96
CA MET A 419 14.82 0.84 1.79
C MET A 419 15.92 1.90 1.92
N ASP A 420 17.14 1.54 1.58
CA ASP A 420 18.27 2.47 1.59
C ASP A 420 18.15 3.43 0.39
N PRO A 421 18.00 4.75 0.61
CA PRO A 421 17.87 5.70 -0.49
C PRO A 421 19.10 5.74 -1.41
N HIS A 422 20.27 5.43 -0.89
CA HIS A 422 21.51 5.43 -1.68
C HIS A 422 21.60 4.22 -2.62
N ILE A 423 21.07 3.07 -2.19
CA ILE A 423 21.01 1.86 -3.03
C ILE A 423 19.97 2.04 -4.14
N ILE A 424 18.82 2.65 -3.81
CA ILE A 424 17.80 2.97 -4.82
C ILE A 424 18.44 3.82 -5.95
N THR A 425 19.15 4.88 -5.58
CA THR A 425 19.81 5.77 -6.54
C THR A 425 20.96 5.06 -7.28
N ALA A 426 21.76 4.26 -6.57
CA ALA A 426 22.86 3.50 -7.18
C ALA A 426 22.37 2.49 -8.23
N ARG A 427 21.15 1.98 -8.08
CA ARG A 427 20.49 1.10 -9.04
C ARG A 427 19.64 1.86 -10.05
N ALA A 428 19.88 3.15 -10.22
CA ALA A 428 19.18 4.02 -11.15
C ALA A 428 17.65 3.96 -10.99
N TYR A 429 17.19 3.91 -9.73
CA TYR A 429 15.77 3.83 -9.32
C TYR A 429 15.05 2.54 -9.72
N GLU A 430 15.74 1.53 -10.20
CA GLU A 430 15.12 0.27 -10.63
C GLU A 430 14.24 -0.37 -9.57
N PRO A 431 14.61 -0.45 -8.28
CA PRO A 431 13.73 -1.02 -7.27
C PRO A 431 12.38 -0.30 -7.13
N PHE A 432 12.39 1.02 -7.24
CA PHE A 432 11.17 1.82 -7.17
C PHE A 432 10.30 1.67 -8.43
N ILE A 433 10.94 1.66 -9.60
CA ILE A 433 10.24 1.45 -10.88
C ILE A 433 9.54 0.08 -10.89
N GLU A 434 10.25 -0.97 -10.48
CA GLU A 434 9.69 -2.33 -10.43
C GLU A 434 8.54 -2.44 -9.44
N LEU A 435 8.66 -1.77 -8.28
CA LEU A 435 7.60 -1.73 -7.28
C LEU A 435 6.32 -1.11 -7.84
N LEU A 436 6.45 0.01 -8.53
CA LEU A 436 5.30 0.68 -9.16
C LEU A 436 4.68 -0.19 -10.25
N ARG A 437 5.49 -0.78 -11.10
CA ARG A 437 5.02 -1.67 -12.18
C ARG A 437 4.24 -2.86 -11.65
N ALA A 438 4.73 -3.48 -10.58
CA ALA A 438 4.04 -4.60 -9.96
C ALA A 438 2.66 -4.21 -9.40
N ASN A 439 2.53 -2.99 -8.88
CA ASN A 439 1.32 -2.53 -8.20
C ASN A 439 0.33 -1.76 -9.08
N MET A 440 0.76 -1.26 -10.22
CA MET A 440 -0.12 -0.52 -11.15
C MET A 440 -0.74 -1.42 -12.21
N GLN A 441 -0.62 -2.73 -12.05
CA GLN A 441 -1.27 -3.70 -12.94
C GLN A 441 -2.69 -4.01 -12.47
N ASN A 442 -3.62 -4.14 -13.43
CA ASN A 442 -5.00 -4.55 -13.17
C ASN A 442 -5.74 -3.61 -12.21
N CYS A 443 -5.50 -2.31 -12.33
CA CYS A 443 -6.19 -1.30 -11.52
C CYS A 443 -6.19 0.05 -12.25
N GLY A 444 -7.15 0.90 -11.88
CA GLY A 444 -7.27 2.26 -12.41
C GLY A 444 -6.83 3.33 -11.42
N ALA A 445 -6.53 2.95 -10.19
CA ALA A 445 -6.02 3.84 -9.14
C ALA A 445 -5.05 3.10 -8.22
N PHE A 446 -4.17 3.87 -7.62
CA PHE A 446 -3.10 3.38 -6.76
C PHE A 446 -2.95 4.31 -5.57
N ARG A 447 -3.27 3.80 -4.38
CA ARG A 447 -3.11 4.55 -3.13
C ARG A 447 -1.74 4.24 -2.55
N ILE A 448 -1.00 5.27 -2.20
CA ILE A 448 0.29 5.13 -1.50
C ILE A 448 0.06 5.45 -0.03
N ASP A 449 0.19 4.43 0.82
CA ASP A 449 0.11 4.59 2.26
C ASP A 449 1.31 5.42 2.75
N HIS A 450 1.07 6.40 3.60
CA HIS A 450 2.08 7.34 4.11
C HIS A 450 2.93 7.93 2.98
N VAL A 451 2.30 8.70 2.10
CA VAL A 451 2.93 9.25 0.88
C VAL A 451 4.12 10.18 1.17
N MET A 452 4.21 10.73 2.38
CA MET A 452 5.38 11.49 2.84
C MET A 452 6.67 10.68 2.81
N SER A 453 6.57 9.36 2.74
CA SER A 453 7.71 8.46 2.59
C SER A 453 8.56 8.73 1.35
N MET A 454 7.99 9.40 0.35
CA MET A 454 8.75 9.81 -0.85
C MET A 454 9.70 10.99 -0.56
N LEU A 455 9.42 11.76 0.49
CA LEU A 455 10.28 12.84 0.96
C LEU A 455 11.23 12.37 2.06
N ARG A 456 10.67 11.72 3.07
CA ARG A 456 11.42 11.27 4.24
C ARG A 456 10.68 10.19 5.02
N LEU A 457 11.45 9.37 5.75
CA LEU A 457 10.95 8.37 6.69
C LEU A 457 11.62 8.53 8.03
N TRP A 458 10.87 8.27 9.11
CA TRP A 458 11.41 8.19 10.46
C TRP A 458 12.04 6.81 10.64
N TRP A 459 13.36 6.78 10.82
CA TRP A 459 14.14 5.56 11.02
C TRP A 459 14.50 5.42 12.50
N ILE A 460 14.21 4.26 13.04
CA ILE A 460 14.51 3.91 14.43
C ILE A 460 15.59 2.83 14.41
N PRO A 461 16.74 3.01 15.08
CA PRO A 461 17.72 1.94 15.22
C PRO A 461 17.07 0.68 15.79
N TYR A 462 17.43 -0.49 15.27
CA TYR A 462 16.82 -1.76 15.66
C TYR A 462 16.92 -1.98 17.17
N GLY A 463 15.80 -2.31 17.80
CA GLY A 463 15.73 -2.55 19.24
C GLY A 463 15.57 -1.30 20.10
N GLU A 464 15.65 -0.10 19.52
CA GLU A 464 15.42 1.15 20.24
C GLU A 464 13.94 1.51 20.28
N THR A 465 13.59 2.40 21.21
CA THR A 465 12.27 3.01 21.24
C THR A 465 12.13 4.08 20.17
N ALA A 466 10.91 4.35 19.73
CA ALA A 466 10.64 5.23 18.60
C ALA A 466 11.10 6.68 18.80
N ASP A 467 11.23 7.14 20.04
CA ASP A 467 11.73 8.48 20.37
C ASP A 467 13.24 8.67 20.10
N HIS A 468 13.97 7.58 19.85
CA HIS A 468 15.41 7.59 19.54
C HIS A 468 15.68 7.42 18.04
N GLY A 469 14.83 7.98 17.20
CA GLY A 469 14.97 7.91 15.75
C GLY A 469 15.43 9.23 15.12
N ALA A 470 15.49 9.21 13.79
CA ALA A 470 15.73 10.41 12.99
C ALA A 470 15.08 10.28 11.62
N TYR A 471 14.75 11.41 10.99
CA TYR A 471 14.29 11.41 9.61
C TYR A 471 15.45 11.17 8.66
N VAL A 472 15.22 10.28 7.69
CA VAL A 472 16.13 10.03 6.57
C VAL A 472 15.43 10.48 5.30
N HIS A 473 16.09 11.31 4.50
CA HIS A 473 15.54 11.90 3.29
C HIS A 473 15.72 11.01 2.07
N TYR A 474 14.72 11.05 1.21
CA TYR A 474 14.66 10.35 -0.08
C TYR A 474 14.64 11.38 -1.22
N PRO A 475 15.05 10.99 -2.44
CA PRO A 475 15.07 11.91 -3.60
C PRO A 475 13.65 12.15 -4.14
N VAL A 476 12.88 12.96 -3.44
CA VAL A 476 11.43 13.15 -3.66
C VAL A 476 11.09 13.61 -5.08
N ASP A 477 11.85 14.55 -5.64
CA ASP A 477 11.54 15.08 -6.98
C ASP A 477 11.69 14.00 -8.05
N ASP A 478 12.74 13.19 -7.96
CA ASP A 478 12.97 12.09 -8.89
C ASP A 478 11.92 11.00 -8.73
N LEU A 479 11.58 10.65 -7.48
CA LEU A 479 10.55 9.64 -7.19
C LEU A 479 9.18 10.08 -7.70
N LEU A 480 8.80 11.34 -7.52
CA LEU A 480 7.52 11.87 -8.04
C LEU A 480 7.49 11.87 -9.57
N SER A 481 8.60 12.18 -10.23
CA SER A 481 8.70 12.12 -11.68
C SER A 481 8.51 10.68 -12.20
N ILE A 482 9.14 9.72 -11.58
CA ILE A 482 8.99 8.29 -11.93
C ILE A 482 7.56 7.83 -11.67
N LEU A 483 6.96 8.25 -10.57
CA LEU A 483 5.58 7.98 -10.26
C LEU A 483 4.65 8.49 -11.37
N ALA A 484 4.86 9.72 -11.82
CA ALA A 484 4.08 10.31 -12.91
C ALA A 484 4.23 9.52 -14.22
N LEU A 485 5.44 9.09 -14.54
CA LEU A 485 5.73 8.32 -15.74
C LEU A 485 5.01 6.95 -15.71
N GLU A 486 5.15 6.21 -14.62
CA GLU A 486 4.51 4.90 -14.49
C GLU A 486 2.99 5.02 -14.39
N SER A 487 2.49 6.04 -13.70
CA SER A 487 1.06 6.36 -13.63
C SER A 487 0.47 6.56 -15.04
N LYS A 488 1.13 7.35 -15.87
CA LYS A 488 0.70 7.62 -17.24
C LYS A 488 0.73 6.36 -18.10
N ARG A 489 1.79 5.57 -18.01
CA ARG A 489 1.94 4.33 -18.77
C ARG A 489 0.86 3.29 -18.47
N HIS A 490 0.49 3.19 -17.21
CA HIS A 490 -0.50 2.22 -16.75
C HIS A 490 -1.93 2.76 -16.72
N HIS A 491 -2.15 4.02 -17.09
CA HIS A 491 -3.44 4.71 -16.95
C HIS A 491 -4.01 4.51 -15.54
N CYS A 492 -3.17 4.76 -14.54
CA CYS A 492 -3.45 4.54 -13.14
C CYS A 492 -3.26 5.84 -12.36
N MET A 493 -4.35 6.44 -11.85
CA MET A 493 -4.27 7.64 -11.04
C MET A 493 -3.65 7.34 -9.68
N VAL A 494 -3.08 8.34 -9.03
CA VAL A 494 -2.41 8.17 -7.75
C VAL A 494 -3.13 8.97 -6.66
N ILE A 495 -3.39 8.30 -5.55
CA ILE A 495 -3.95 8.87 -4.33
C ILE A 495 -2.89 8.73 -3.24
N GLY A 496 -2.51 9.81 -2.59
CA GLY A 496 -1.53 9.78 -1.51
C GLY A 496 -2.21 9.90 -0.15
N GLU A 497 -1.97 8.95 0.74
CA GLU A 497 -2.39 9.10 2.13
C GLU A 497 -1.44 10.09 2.79
N ASP A 498 -1.94 11.29 3.08
CA ASP A 498 -1.20 12.44 3.59
C ASP A 498 -1.73 12.92 4.95
N LEU A 499 -2.26 12.00 5.74
CA LEU A 499 -2.81 12.29 7.08
C LEU A 499 -1.68 12.57 8.10
N GLY A 500 -2.00 13.37 9.12
CA GLY A 500 -1.07 13.70 10.20
C GLY A 500 -0.30 14.98 9.93
N THR A 501 0.87 15.10 10.56
CA THR A 501 1.75 16.27 10.39
C THR A 501 2.48 16.17 9.05
N VAL A 502 2.06 17.00 8.10
CA VAL A 502 2.59 17.00 6.74
C VAL A 502 3.47 18.23 6.54
N PRO A 503 4.74 18.07 6.14
CA PRO A 503 5.58 19.22 5.79
C PRO A 503 4.97 20.02 4.63
N VAL A 504 5.00 21.35 4.74
CA VAL A 504 4.43 22.24 3.70
C VAL A 504 5.06 21.96 2.33
N GLU A 505 6.34 21.64 2.31
CA GLU A 505 7.10 21.33 1.11
C GLU A 505 6.48 20.20 0.28
N ILE A 506 6.07 19.10 0.92
CA ILE A 506 5.53 17.93 0.21
C ILE A 506 4.10 18.18 -0.31
N VAL A 507 3.31 19.01 0.37
CA VAL A 507 1.92 19.29 -0.02
C VAL A 507 1.85 19.88 -1.42
N SER A 508 2.65 20.91 -1.69
CA SER A 508 2.68 21.54 -3.01
C SER A 508 3.26 20.62 -4.08
N LYS A 509 4.30 19.85 -3.75
CA LYS A 509 4.91 18.88 -4.68
C LYS A 509 3.93 17.80 -5.11
N LEU A 510 3.17 17.24 -4.17
CA LEU A 510 2.16 16.22 -4.46
C LEU A 510 1.04 16.78 -5.34
N ARG A 511 0.52 17.96 -4.99
CA ARG A 511 -0.52 18.61 -5.77
C ARG A 511 -0.06 18.89 -7.20
N ASP A 512 1.12 19.47 -7.38
CA ASP A 512 1.66 19.82 -8.69
C ASP A 512 1.98 18.58 -9.54
N SER A 513 2.28 17.45 -8.88
CA SER A 513 2.52 16.16 -9.55
C SER A 513 1.23 15.40 -9.88
N GLY A 514 0.06 15.94 -9.56
CA GLY A 514 -1.22 15.30 -9.85
C GLY A 514 -1.58 14.16 -8.90
N VAL A 515 -0.98 14.12 -7.71
CA VAL A 515 -1.33 13.16 -6.66
C VAL A 515 -2.52 13.69 -5.89
N TYR A 516 -3.56 12.89 -5.77
CA TYR A 516 -4.79 13.24 -5.06
C TYR A 516 -4.58 13.10 -3.55
N SER A 517 -5.01 14.11 -2.79
CA SER A 517 -4.90 14.06 -1.33
C SER A 517 -6.01 13.20 -0.71
N TYR A 518 -5.87 12.89 0.57
CA TYR A 518 -6.79 12.01 1.30
C TYR A 518 -7.48 12.83 2.41
N LYS A 519 -8.81 12.96 2.35
CA LYS A 519 -9.57 13.79 3.29
C LYS A 519 -10.52 12.92 4.10
N VAL A 520 -10.26 12.84 5.40
CA VAL A 520 -11.07 12.07 6.36
C VAL A 520 -12.01 13.01 7.08
N LEU A 521 -13.30 12.72 7.06
CA LEU A 521 -14.34 13.54 7.70
C LEU A 521 -13.96 13.95 9.12
N TYR A 522 -13.50 13.01 9.92
CA TYR A 522 -13.19 13.25 11.35
C TYR A 522 -12.12 14.33 11.55
N PHE A 523 -11.27 14.57 10.56
CA PHE A 523 -10.16 15.52 10.65
C PHE A 523 -10.42 16.83 9.92
N GLU A 524 -11.50 16.93 9.17
CA GLU A 524 -11.82 18.11 8.38
C GLU A 524 -12.62 19.12 9.21
N ASN A 525 -11.98 19.63 10.27
CA ASN A 525 -12.50 20.66 11.15
C ASN A 525 -11.36 21.54 11.66
N ASP A 526 -11.73 22.72 12.18
CA ASP A 526 -10.78 23.62 12.83
C ASP A 526 -10.65 23.30 14.34
N HIS A 527 -9.82 24.09 15.05
CA HIS A 527 -9.59 23.89 16.49
C HIS A 527 -10.85 24.15 17.34
N GLU A 528 -11.84 24.88 16.82
CA GLU A 528 -13.15 25.12 17.46
C GLU A 528 -14.17 24.03 17.09
N LYS A 529 -13.75 23.01 16.34
CA LYS A 529 -14.62 21.93 15.83
C LYS A 529 -15.71 22.40 14.87
N ASN A 530 -15.43 23.46 14.11
CA ASN A 530 -16.24 23.81 12.96
C ASN A 530 -15.80 22.93 11.78
N PHE A 531 -16.75 22.13 11.28
CA PHE A 531 -16.45 21.22 10.18
C PHE A 531 -16.42 21.96 8.84
N ARG A 532 -15.47 21.57 7.99
CA ARG A 532 -15.32 22.14 6.64
C ARG A 532 -16.60 21.90 5.85
N ALA A 533 -17.10 22.96 5.18
CA ALA A 533 -18.25 22.82 4.29
C ALA A 533 -17.94 21.81 3.17
N PRO A 534 -18.92 21.00 2.74
CA PRO A 534 -18.68 20.04 1.65
C PRO A 534 -18.07 20.68 0.40
N LYS A 535 -18.55 21.85 -0.01
CA LYS A 535 -18.03 22.55 -1.19
C LYS A 535 -16.60 23.06 -1.03
N ALA A 536 -16.10 23.19 0.20
CA ALA A 536 -14.76 23.67 0.49
C ALA A 536 -13.69 22.57 0.46
N TYR A 537 -14.09 21.31 0.30
CA TYR A 537 -13.12 20.23 0.11
C TYR A 537 -12.34 20.44 -1.18
N PRO A 538 -11.03 20.18 -1.19
CA PRO A 538 -10.24 20.31 -2.41
C PRO A 538 -10.72 19.33 -3.48
N GLU A 539 -10.77 19.79 -4.72
CA GLU A 539 -11.20 18.95 -5.83
C GLU A 539 -10.25 17.76 -6.07
N GLN A 540 -8.95 18.01 -6.00
CA GLN A 540 -7.92 16.97 -6.18
C GLN A 540 -7.76 16.14 -4.90
N SER A 541 -8.83 15.46 -4.50
CA SER A 541 -8.82 14.64 -3.29
C SER A 541 -9.83 13.50 -3.36
N MET A 542 -9.63 12.54 -2.46
CA MET A 542 -10.62 11.52 -2.13
C MET A 542 -11.13 11.79 -0.71
N ALA A 543 -12.45 11.97 -0.58
CA ALA A 543 -13.10 12.10 0.71
C ALA A 543 -13.57 10.73 1.21
N VAL A 544 -13.32 10.46 2.48
CA VAL A 544 -13.78 9.26 3.18
C VAL A 544 -14.29 9.63 4.56
N ALA A 545 -15.15 8.82 5.16
CA ALA A 545 -15.55 9.00 6.56
C ALA A 545 -14.40 8.61 7.48
N ALA A 546 -13.79 7.46 7.23
CA ALA A 546 -12.76 6.85 8.06
C ALA A 546 -11.78 6.01 7.21
N THR A 547 -10.75 5.51 7.87
CA THR A 547 -9.79 4.55 7.31
C THR A 547 -9.86 3.25 8.11
N HIS A 548 -9.05 2.25 7.70
CA HIS A 548 -8.89 1.00 8.45
C HIS A 548 -8.32 1.19 9.87
N ASP A 549 -7.66 2.31 10.14
CA ASP A 549 -7.05 2.64 11.44
C ASP A 549 -7.96 3.49 12.34
N LEU A 550 -9.14 3.82 11.88
CA LEU A 550 -10.06 4.72 12.54
C LEU A 550 -11.40 4.02 12.83
N PRO A 551 -12.17 4.53 13.78
CA PRO A 551 -13.49 3.97 14.06
C PRO A 551 -14.45 4.13 12.89
N THR A 552 -15.43 3.22 12.81
CA THR A 552 -16.59 3.38 11.93
C THR A 552 -17.39 4.61 12.36
N LEU A 553 -18.36 5.04 11.57
CA LEU A 553 -19.22 6.17 11.94
C LEU A 553 -19.91 5.92 13.28
N LYS A 554 -20.44 4.72 13.50
CA LYS A 554 -21.06 4.36 14.78
C LYS A 554 -20.05 4.34 15.92
N GLY A 555 -18.90 3.73 15.70
CA GLY A 555 -17.82 3.70 16.70
C GLY A 555 -17.35 5.10 17.09
N TYR A 556 -17.24 5.99 16.13
CA TYR A 556 -16.84 7.38 16.36
C TYR A 556 -17.90 8.14 17.20
N TRP A 557 -19.15 8.08 16.78
CA TRP A 557 -20.23 8.81 17.46
C TRP A 557 -20.44 8.32 18.89
N ASP A 558 -20.40 7.02 19.10
CA ASP A 558 -20.58 6.40 20.42
C ASP A 558 -19.30 6.43 21.26
N SER A 559 -18.22 7.02 20.75
CA SER A 559 -16.89 7.02 21.38
C SER A 559 -16.36 5.63 21.70
N GLY A 560 -16.78 4.64 20.93
CA GLY A 560 -16.42 3.23 21.13
C GLY A 560 -14.93 2.96 20.99
N ASP A 561 -14.23 3.72 20.15
CA ASP A 561 -12.79 3.66 19.98
C ASP A 561 -12.05 4.07 21.27
N LEU A 562 -12.52 5.09 21.96
CA LEU A 562 -11.96 5.55 23.23
C LEU A 562 -12.21 4.55 24.36
N THR A 563 -13.44 4.05 24.46
CA THR A 563 -13.84 3.04 25.44
C THR A 563 -13.07 1.74 25.26
N LEU A 564 -12.95 1.29 24.02
CA LEU A 564 -12.21 0.07 23.68
C LEU A 564 -10.70 0.27 23.91
N GLY A 565 -10.16 1.42 23.52
CA GLY A 565 -8.75 1.76 23.74
C GLY A 565 -8.37 1.78 25.22
N LYS A 566 -9.26 2.31 26.07
CA LYS A 566 -9.10 2.26 27.53
C LYS A 566 -9.05 0.82 28.04
N ALA A 567 -9.98 -0.01 27.61
CA ALA A 567 -10.04 -1.41 28.01
C ALA A 567 -8.80 -2.19 27.58
N LEU A 568 -8.17 -1.80 26.48
CA LEU A 568 -6.94 -2.43 25.96
C LEU A 568 -5.64 -1.81 26.52
N GLY A 569 -5.75 -0.84 27.42
CA GLY A 569 -4.58 -0.22 28.04
C GLY A 569 -3.85 0.81 27.20
N LEU A 570 -4.45 1.34 26.15
CA LEU A 570 -3.84 2.33 25.25
C LEU A 570 -3.81 3.74 25.85
N TYR A 571 -4.63 4.04 26.85
CA TYR A 571 -4.75 5.33 27.49
C TYR A 571 -4.49 5.22 29.00
N PRO A 572 -3.22 5.03 29.42
CA PRO A 572 -2.89 4.89 30.83
C PRO A 572 -3.07 6.18 31.64
N ASP A 573 -3.01 7.34 30.99
CA ASP A 573 -3.22 8.64 31.62
C ASP A 573 -4.71 9.03 31.55
N GLU A 574 -5.39 9.02 32.69
CA GLU A 574 -6.82 9.34 32.78
C GLU A 574 -7.14 10.79 32.40
N VAL A 575 -6.20 11.72 32.64
CA VAL A 575 -6.39 13.14 32.28
C VAL A 575 -6.42 13.29 30.77
N VAL A 576 -5.50 12.62 30.06
CA VAL A 576 -5.46 12.61 28.59
C VAL A 576 -6.74 11.99 28.05
N LEU A 577 -7.16 10.86 28.57
CA LEU A 577 -8.40 10.18 28.11
C LEU A 577 -9.62 11.05 28.32
N ARG A 578 -9.73 11.71 29.46
CA ARG A 578 -10.85 12.64 29.74
C ARG A 578 -10.88 13.77 28.73
N GLY A 579 -9.72 14.32 28.39
CA GLY A 579 -9.58 15.33 27.34
C GLY A 579 -10.05 14.85 25.98
N LEU A 580 -9.72 13.60 25.62
CA LEU A 580 -10.15 13.00 24.37
C LEU A 580 -11.69 12.83 24.30
N TYR A 581 -12.33 12.42 25.41
CA TYR A 581 -13.79 12.36 25.47
C TYR A 581 -14.42 13.74 25.32
N GLN A 582 -13.88 14.75 25.98
CA GLN A 582 -14.36 16.13 25.88
C GLN A 582 -14.24 16.67 24.44
N ASP A 583 -13.10 16.44 23.79
CA ASP A 583 -12.90 16.82 22.40
C ASP A 583 -13.88 16.11 21.47
N ARG A 584 -14.16 14.82 21.74
CA ARG A 584 -15.12 14.05 20.95
C ARG A 584 -16.53 14.64 21.08
N GLU A 585 -16.96 15.01 22.28
CA GLU A 585 -18.26 15.63 22.47
C GLU A 585 -18.39 16.98 21.73
N LEU A 586 -17.36 17.80 21.75
CA LEU A 586 -17.32 19.04 20.97
C LEU A 586 -17.36 18.76 19.46
N ALA A 587 -16.60 17.78 18.99
CA ALA A 587 -16.59 17.38 17.59
C ALA A 587 -17.95 16.85 17.14
N LYS A 588 -18.60 16.05 17.95
CA LYS A 588 -19.97 15.53 17.67
C LYS A 588 -20.96 16.66 17.50
N GLN A 589 -20.94 17.66 18.40
CA GLN A 589 -21.82 18.80 18.30
C GLN A 589 -21.52 19.64 17.05
N GLY A 590 -20.25 19.90 16.76
CA GLY A 590 -19.84 20.60 15.54
C GLY A 590 -20.29 19.89 14.27
N LEU A 591 -20.14 18.57 14.23
CA LEU A 591 -20.59 17.74 13.10
C LEU A 591 -22.11 17.79 12.96
N LEU A 592 -22.85 17.62 14.06
CA LEU A 592 -24.32 17.69 14.04
C LEU A 592 -24.81 19.05 13.51
N ASP A 593 -24.21 20.13 13.98
CA ASP A 593 -24.55 21.48 13.53
C ASP A 593 -24.30 21.63 12.01
N ALA A 594 -23.17 21.11 11.52
CA ALA A 594 -22.85 21.12 10.09
C ALA A 594 -23.84 20.29 9.26
N LEU A 595 -24.23 19.12 9.76
CA LEU A 595 -25.22 18.26 9.09
C LEU A 595 -26.57 18.97 8.92
N HIS A 596 -27.02 19.69 9.92
CA HIS A 596 -28.23 20.50 9.83
C HIS A 596 -28.04 21.71 8.90
N LYS A 597 -26.92 22.41 9.02
CA LYS A 597 -26.64 23.60 8.22
C LYS A 597 -26.64 23.32 6.72
N TYR A 598 -26.09 22.17 6.30
CA TYR A 598 -25.93 21.81 4.89
C TYR A 598 -27.03 20.85 4.38
N GLY A 599 -28.11 20.70 5.12
CA GLY A 599 -29.30 19.97 4.66
C GLY A 599 -29.12 18.45 4.58
N CYS A 600 -28.25 17.88 5.40
CA CYS A 600 -27.98 16.43 5.44
C CYS A 600 -28.87 15.68 6.42
N LEU A 601 -29.57 16.39 7.30
CA LEU A 601 -30.51 15.82 8.27
C LEU A 601 -31.91 16.47 8.16
N PRO A 602 -33.00 15.72 8.45
CA PRO A 602 -34.29 16.31 8.59
C PRO A 602 -34.33 17.29 9.77
N LYS A 603 -35.10 18.38 9.67
CA LYS A 603 -35.21 19.39 10.73
C LYS A 603 -35.69 18.79 12.08
N ARG A 604 -36.45 17.72 12.03
CA ARG A 604 -36.95 16.98 13.22
C ARG A 604 -35.86 16.18 13.94
N ALA A 605 -34.70 15.94 13.31
CA ALA A 605 -33.57 15.29 13.97
C ALA A 605 -33.08 16.20 15.10
N GLY A 606 -32.56 15.60 16.17
CA GLY A 606 -32.07 16.34 17.33
C GLY A 606 -30.98 17.35 17.03
N HIS A 607 -30.83 18.34 17.90
CA HIS A 607 -29.82 19.41 17.78
C HIS A 607 -28.76 19.38 18.88
N LYS A 608 -28.92 18.51 19.88
CA LYS A 608 -27.94 18.33 20.97
C LYS A 608 -27.27 16.96 20.86
N ALA A 609 -26.02 16.96 20.48
CA ALA A 609 -25.25 15.73 20.30
C ALA A 609 -25.16 14.89 21.56
N SER A 610 -25.06 15.53 22.74
CA SER A 610 -24.98 14.85 24.04
C SER A 610 -26.22 14.03 24.40
N LEU A 611 -27.36 14.30 23.76
CA LEU A 611 -28.62 13.60 23.96
C LEU A 611 -28.89 12.56 22.85
N MET A 612 -28.00 12.36 21.92
CA MET A 612 -28.21 11.52 20.74
C MET A 612 -27.25 10.35 20.73
N SER A 613 -27.79 9.15 20.63
CA SER A 613 -27.03 7.96 20.25
C SER A 613 -26.98 7.87 18.72
N MET A 614 -26.12 7.03 18.19
CA MET A 614 -26.06 6.78 16.76
C MET A 614 -27.37 6.11 16.29
N THR A 615 -27.92 6.67 15.24
CA THR A 615 -29.12 6.13 14.57
C THR A 615 -28.82 5.99 13.07
N PRO A 616 -29.57 5.16 12.33
CA PRO A 616 -29.44 5.11 10.87
C PRO A 616 -29.62 6.47 10.20
N ILE A 617 -30.50 7.32 10.69
CA ILE A 617 -30.76 8.66 10.15
C ILE A 617 -29.48 9.53 10.28
N LEU A 618 -28.84 9.51 11.44
CA LEU A 618 -27.62 10.26 11.70
C LEU A 618 -26.45 9.72 10.87
N ASN A 619 -26.29 8.40 10.83
CA ASN A 619 -25.28 7.72 10.01
C ASN A 619 -25.41 8.15 8.53
N ARG A 620 -26.62 8.06 7.98
CA ARG A 620 -26.89 8.45 6.59
C ARG A 620 -26.64 9.92 6.35
N GLY A 621 -26.95 10.77 7.32
CA GLY A 621 -26.64 12.19 7.26
C GLY A 621 -25.16 12.46 7.11
N MET A 622 -24.33 11.74 7.82
CA MET A 622 -22.87 11.85 7.71
C MET A 622 -22.38 11.41 6.32
N GLN A 623 -22.92 10.33 5.78
CA GLN A 623 -22.55 9.86 4.45
C GLN A 623 -23.03 10.84 3.36
N ARG A 624 -24.18 11.46 3.51
CA ARG A 624 -24.65 12.53 2.61
C ARG A 624 -23.70 13.72 2.63
N TYR A 625 -23.23 14.10 3.80
CA TYR A 625 -22.33 15.24 3.98
C TYR A 625 -21.06 15.08 3.15
N ILE A 626 -20.42 13.91 3.25
CA ILE A 626 -19.20 13.65 2.44
C ILE A 626 -19.54 13.44 0.95
N ALA A 627 -20.75 12.93 0.64
CA ALA A 627 -21.18 12.79 -0.76
C ALA A 627 -21.37 14.13 -1.44
N ASP A 628 -21.77 15.17 -0.70
CA ASP A 628 -21.93 16.53 -1.21
C ASP A 628 -20.59 17.27 -1.38
N SER A 629 -19.47 16.66 -0.97
CA SER A 629 -18.16 17.29 -1.03
C SER A 629 -17.70 17.58 -2.45
N ASN A 630 -16.84 18.58 -2.59
CA ASN A 630 -16.20 18.94 -3.85
C ASN A 630 -15.07 17.97 -4.23
N SER A 631 -14.72 17.02 -3.37
CA SER A 631 -13.71 16.00 -3.68
C SER A 631 -14.08 15.24 -4.95
N ALA A 632 -13.11 15.02 -5.84
CA ALA A 632 -13.33 14.28 -7.08
C ALA A 632 -13.78 12.84 -6.83
N LEU A 633 -13.26 12.23 -5.77
CA LEU A 633 -13.57 10.87 -5.37
C LEU A 633 -14.21 10.83 -3.99
N LEU A 634 -15.16 9.91 -3.83
CA LEU A 634 -15.76 9.56 -2.53
C LEU A 634 -15.59 8.07 -2.30
N GLY A 635 -14.96 7.71 -1.18
CA GLY A 635 -14.86 6.32 -0.73
C GLY A 635 -15.86 6.06 0.38
N LEU A 636 -16.75 5.10 0.17
CA LEU A 636 -17.75 4.66 1.15
C LEU A 636 -17.33 3.31 1.73
N GLN A 637 -17.70 3.05 2.98
CA GLN A 637 -17.36 1.80 3.65
C GLN A 637 -18.61 0.95 3.86
N PRO A 638 -18.62 -0.35 3.45
CA PRO A 638 -19.75 -1.24 3.67
C PRO A 638 -20.14 -1.38 5.15
N GLU A 639 -19.18 -1.33 6.07
CA GLU A 639 -19.43 -1.38 7.50
C GLU A 639 -20.35 -0.23 7.98
N ASP A 640 -20.27 0.93 7.35
CA ASP A 640 -21.16 2.05 7.63
C ASP A 640 -22.57 1.86 7.03
N TRP A 641 -22.66 1.10 5.94
CA TRP A 641 -23.96 0.70 5.40
C TRP A 641 -24.68 -0.30 6.30
N LEU A 642 -23.91 -1.09 7.06
CA LEU A 642 -24.39 -2.14 7.96
C LEU A 642 -24.45 -1.68 9.43
N ASP A 643 -24.20 -0.42 9.71
CA ASP A 643 -24.20 0.16 11.06
C ASP A 643 -23.28 -0.59 12.04
N MET A 644 -22.12 -1.02 11.58
CA MET A 644 -21.14 -1.76 12.39
C MET A 644 -20.36 -0.82 13.30
N ALA A 645 -20.04 -1.30 14.50
CA ALA A 645 -19.29 -0.54 15.51
C ALA A 645 -17.82 -0.98 15.64
N GLU A 646 -17.52 -2.26 15.43
CA GLU A 646 -16.20 -2.82 15.64
C GLU A 646 -15.20 -2.34 14.57
N PRO A 647 -14.03 -1.82 14.97
CA PRO A 647 -12.99 -1.46 14.00
C PRO A 647 -12.26 -2.70 13.45
N VAL A 648 -11.69 -2.55 12.28
CA VAL A 648 -10.86 -3.58 11.64
C VAL A 648 -9.50 -3.70 12.33
N ASN A 649 -8.93 -2.55 12.66
CA ASN A 649 -7.63 -2.44 13.27
C ASN A 649 -7.60 -1.34 14.31
N ILE A 650 -6.89 -1.61 15.40
CA ILE A 650 -6.63 -0.62 16.44
C ILE A 650 -5.11 -0.40 16.47
N PRO A 651 -4.63 0.77 16.01
CA PRO A 651 -3.20 1.08 16.05
C PRO A 651 -2.64 0.98 17.46
N GLY A 652 -1.42 0.47 17.57
CA GLY A 652 -0.75 0.28 18.86
C GLY A 652 -1.10 -1.02 19.59
N THR A 653 -1.95 -1.85 19.01
CA THR A 653 -2.26 -3.18 19.53
C THR A 653 -1.63 -4.27 18.67
N SER A 654 -1.40 -5.43 19.25
CA SER A 654 -0.98 -6.65 18.55
C SER A 654 -2.00 -7.76 18.82
N ASP A 655 -1.79 -8.57 19.87
CA ASP A 655 -2.67 -9.68 20.21
C ASP A 655 -3.85 -9.29 21.12
N GLN A 656 -3.83 -8.08 21.69
CA GLN A 656 -4.89 -7.59 22.58
C GLN A 656 -6.23 -7.45 21.87
N TYR A 657 -6.20 -7.15 20.56
CA TYR A 657 -7.36 -7.04 19.70
C TYR A 657 -7.16 -7.94 18.47
N LYS A 658 -8.24 -8.50 17.96
CA LYS A 658 -8.21 -9.36 16.76
C LYS A 658 -8.14 -8.50 15.49
N ASN A 659 -7.03 -7.81 15.30
CA ASN A 659 -6.79 -6.96 14.15
C ASN A 659 -6.81 -7.78 12.85
N TRP A 660 -7.35 -7.18 11.78
CA TRP A 660 -7.36 -7.74 10.42
C TRP A 660 -8.19 -9.03 10.29
N ARG A 661 -9.16 -9.25 11.20
CA ARG A 661 -9.96 -10.47 11.28
C ARG A 661 -11.46 -10.21 11.26
N ARG A 662 -11.89 -8.97 11.50
CA ARG A 662 -13.32 -8.64 11.56
C ARG A 662 -13.98 -8.89 10.22
N LYS A 663 -15.08 -9.62 10.24
CA LYS A 663 -15.94 -9.84 9.06
C LYS A 663 -17.09 -8.83 9.06
N LEU A 664 -17.65 -8.60 7.87
CA LEU A 664 -18.93 -7.89 7.76
C LEU A 664 -20.02 -8.71 8.45
N THR A 665 -21.05 -8.02 8.97
CA THR A 665 -22.19 -8.66 9.66
C THR A 665 -23.21 -9.27 8.72
N ALA A 666 -23.11 -8.99 7.43
CA ALA A 666 -23.99 -9.53 6.40
C ALA A 666 -23.17 -10.09 5.23
N THR A 667 -23.75 -11.04 4.52
CA THR A 667 -23.20 -11.52 3.25
C THR A 667 -23.39 -10.47 2.16
N LEU A 668 -22.64 -10.57 1.08
CA LEU A 668 -22.83 -9.71 -0.10
C LEU A 668 -24.27 -9.80 -0.62
N GLU A 669 -24.82 -11.01 -0.65
CA GLU A 669 -26.19 -11.27 -1.09
C GLU A 669 -27.21 -10.54 -0.20
N GLN A 670 -27.04 -10.62 1.11
CA GLN A 670 -27.91 -9.94 2.08
C GLN A 670 -27.76 -8.41 2.00
N MET A 671 -26.53 -7.92 1.93
CA MET A 671 -26.25 -6.48 1.92
C MET A 671 -26.86 -5.79 0.70
N PHE A 672 -26.69 -6.36 -0.49
CA PHE A 672 -27.19 -5.77 -1.73
C PHE A 672 -28.68 -6.11 -2.01
N ALA A 673 -29.28 -7.00 -1.22
CA ALA A 673 -30.73 -7.22 -1.21
C ALA A 673 -31.47 -6.31 -0.21
N ASP A 674 -30.75 -5.67 0.71
CA ASP A 674 -31.34 -4.83 1.75
C ASP A 674 -31.89 -3.53 1.16
N GLU A 675 -33.16 -3.25 1.40
CA GLU A 675 -33.84 -2.05 0.89
C GLU A 675 -33.20 -0.76 1.41
N GLY A 676 -32.82 -0.74 2.68
CA GLY A 676 -32.20 0.42 3.32
C GLY A 676 -30.85 0.76 2.70
N VAL A 677 -30.03 -0.25 2.47
CA VAL A 677 -28.72 -0.11 1.80
C VAL A 677 -28.90 0.42 0.37
N ASN A 678 -29.79 -0.19 -0.40
CA ASN A 678 -30.04 0.24 -1.78
C ASN A 678 -30.56 1.67 -1.88
N LYS A 679 -31.46 2.05 -0.97
CA LYS A 679 -32.02 3.39 -0.88
C LYS A 679 -30.92 4.41 -0.55
N LEU A 680 -30.04 4.09 0.37
CA LEU A 680 -28.90 4.93 0.74
C LEU A 680 -27.95 5.12 -0.45
N ILE A 681 -27.53 4.04 -1.09
CA ILE A 681 -26.60 4.09 -2.22
C ILE A 681 -27.21 4.93 -3.36
N LYS A 682 -28.48 4.75 -3.66
CA LYS A 682 -29.17 5.52 -4.68
C LYS A 682 -29.19 7.03 -4.36
N ASP A 683 -29.43 7.38 -3.11
CA ASP A 683 -29.37 8.77 -2.65
C ASP A 683 -27.97 9.37 -2.80
N LEU A 684 -26.94 8.64 -2.36
CA LEU A 684 -25.56 9.09 -2.44
C LEU A 684 -25.08 9.24 -3.90
N ASP A 685 -25.44 8.30 -4.77
CA ASP A 685 -25.15 8.37 -6.20
C ASP A 685 -25.77 9.63 -6.83
N LYS A 686 -27.02 9.90 -6.51
CA LYS A 686 -27.73 11.11 -6.98
C LYS A 686 -27.02 12.38 -6.50
N ARG A 687 -26.58 12.41 -5.24
CA ARG A 687 -25.87 13.57 -4.68
C ARG A 687 -24.52 13.81 -5.35
N ARG A 688 -23.80 12.76 -5.69
CA ARG A 688 -22.53 12.87 -6.41
C ARG A 688 -22.74 13.45 -7.81
N LYS A 689 -23.78 13.04 -8.51
CA LYS A 689 -24.14 13.59 -9.82
C LYS A 689 -24.58 15.04 -9.72
N ALA A 690 -25.32 15.41 -8.65
CA ALA A 690 -25.75 16.78 -8.42
C ALA A 690 -24.61 17.73 -8.04
N ALA A 691 -23.54 17.24 -7.42
CA ALA A 691 -22.37 18.03 -7.06
C ALA A 691 -21.66 18.58 -8.30
N VAL A 692 -21.76 17.93 -9.46
CA VAL A 692 -21.20 18.40 -10.74
C VAL A 692 -21.97 19.60 -11.31
N LYS A 693 -23.30 19.62 -11.15
CA LYS A 693 -24.18 20.63 -11.78
C LYS A 693 -24.12 22.01 -11.13
N LYS A 694 -23.42 22.16 -10.02
CA LYS A 694 -23.31 23.41 -9.27
C LYS A 694 -22.02 24.23 -9.56
N LYS A 695 -21.28 23.83 -10.61
CA LYS A 695 -20.22 24.62 -11.20
C LYS A 695 -20.83 25.54 -12.26
#